data_e3dfe0143a9eadda0b93713f1bc0f463
#
_entry.id   e3dfe0143a9eadda0b93713f1bc0f463
#
_cell.length_a   1.000
_cell.length_b   1.000
_cell.length_c   1.000
_cell.angle_alpha   90.00
_cell.angle_beta   90.00
_cell.angle_gamma   90.00
#
_symmetry.space_group_name_H-M   'P 1'
#
loop_
_entity.id
_entity.type
_entity.pdbx_description
1 polymer ?
#
loop_
_entity_poly.entity_id
_entity_poly.type
_entity_poly.pdbx_seq_one_letter_code
_entity_poly.pdbx_strand_id
1 'polypeptide(L)'
;MTKSTLDKTLTSVTDLSQHASTLGELAGADKVTQKVEKVQQSLSQVEKIKSLGEESIKRVQSLQSMGRQSGISPQGIVESGRGLSSPSMQNLSSSLPNLSSATLPTSDIPSSLSDGLSSISSLLNKSPSGLQFTLQAGNLPPNTFKVVSFEYREAYSTPFEISLLLSSPQSAVNFSDVLDNQATLSIWRNGELLRSVSGMVSSFEQGDSGFRQTFYRMEINPELWRLGLRRNSRIFQNESPIDILQSLLTENGVTQYRFDLRHEHPPREFCVQYRETDLAFLQRLSAEEGLTYYFEQDGGQTKLIFSDDAQTLNNGNAVSLPYNLNKKAQLQETVVTAFNRSERVRPSEVKLKDYTFKNPSWTAEFDKAAGDANNQRSGYEHYDYPGRFKDESQGKAFTQYRLESLRTDAHQGWGTSNSAQLSVGGLLQLTNHPNASLNTLWQISRIVYRGSQPQALEQEGGDKATTLENEFEFIPRHQSWRPMQLTKPRVEGPQIAIVVGPKDEEIYCDKFGRIKLQFLWDREGQYNDHSSCWIRVTQPWAGKNWGMIAIPRVGQEIVVDFLEGDPDQPIVTGRTYHATNMPPDALPASKTQMNLMSQTYKGGGYNGLMMDDATNNQRLDLHAQKNMNTKVLNDQTASVGNNRSLDVTGNDSTTIGKNRTLNVKETESTTVGKGRSVTISEGNDVKGVNSGDLIEIVSGTRHADANVVAFDAKTQLSLQVGKDTSITMVDGAITFMAGSSKIIMTREQIVAMSNGNILMESAYIGLNDGAASNGESASGESPSEESTSE
;
A
#
# COMPACT_ATOMS: atom_id res chain seq x y z
N MET A 1 -8.09 -23.25 -14.91
CA MET A 1 -9.50 -23.50 -15.30
C MET A 1 -9.55 -24.85 -15.98
N THR A 2 -10.49 -25.71 -15.62
CA THR A 2 -10.67 -27.02 -16.28
C THR A 2 -11.42 -26.84 -17.61
N LYS A 3 -11.17 -27.72 -18.58
CA LYS A 3 -11.82 -27.71 -19.93
C LYS A 3 -13.33 -27.59 -19.82
N SER A 4 -13.96 -28.24 -18.81
CA SER A 4 -15.39 -28.21 -18.53
C SER A 4 -15.91 -26.82 -18.10
N THR A 5 -15.11 -26.01 -17.43
CA THR A 5 -15.49 -24.66 -17.00
C THR A 5 -15.43 -23.68 -18.17
N LEU A 6 -14.43 -23.84 -19.04
CA LEU A 6 -14.26 -23.00 -20.24
C LEU A 6 -15.41 -23.24 -21.26
N ASP A 7 -15.78 -24.50 -21.47
CA ASP A 7 -16.86 -24.87 -22.39
C ASP A 7 -18.23 -24.36 -21.90
N LYS A 8 -18.52 -24.41 -20.62
CA LYS A 8 -19.74 -23.83 -20.02
C LYS A 8 -19.79 -22.31 -20.13
N THR A 9 -18.66 -21.63 -19.98
CA THR A 9 -18.59 -20.17 -20.11
C THR A 9 -18.76 -19.73 -21.56
N LEU A 10 -18.21 -20.47 -22.52
CA LEU A 10 -18.41 -20.20 -23.96
C LEU A 10 -19.87 -20.38 -24.37
N THR A 11 -20.55 -21.45 -23.95
CA THR A 11 -21.95 -21.70 -24.28
C THR A 11 -22.85 -20.59 -23.75
N SER A 12 -22.65 -20.15 -22.51
CA SER A 12 -23.45 -19.06 -21.91
C SER A 12 -23.21 -17.70 -22.58
N VAL A 13 -21.99 -17.42 -23.08
CA VAL A 13 -21.68 -16.18 -23.81
C VAL A 13 -22.25 -16.20 -25.23
N THR A 14 -22.31 -17.36 -25.88
CA THR A 14 -22.93 -17.53 -27.21
C THR A 14 -24.44 -17.31 -27.14
N ASP A 15 -25.11 -17.83 -26.11
CA ASP A 15 -26.55 -17.63 -25.87
C ASP A 15 -26.87 -16.16 -25.58
N LEU A 16 -26.04 -15.47 -24.78
CA LEU A 16 -26.18 -14.03 -24.51
C LEU A 16 -25.95 -13.17 -25.76
N SER A 17 -25.07 -13.58 -26.67
CA SER A 17 -24.81 -12.85 -27.91
C SER A 17 -25.95 -12.97 -28.91
N GLN A 18 -26.62 -14.15 -28.99
CA GLN A 18 -27.82 -14.35 -29.80
C GLN A 18 -29.02 -13.53 -29.27
N HIS A 19 -29.21 -13.45 -27.96
CA HIS A 19 -30.28 -12.64 -27.38
C HIS A 19 -30.01 -11.13 -27.53
N ALA A 20 -28.73 -10.69 -27.48
CA ALA A 20 -28.36 -9.29 -27.70
C ALA A 20 -28.52 -8.83 -29.14
N SER A 21 -28.29 -9.72 -30.15
CA SER A 21 -28.51 -9.39 -31.56
C SER A 21 -30.01 -9.24 -31.87
N THR A 22 -30.86 -10.10 -31.32
CA THR A 22 -32.33 -10.02 -31.46
C THR A 22 -32.93 -8.77 -30.80
N LEU A 23 -32.35 -8.31 -29.68
CA LEU A 23 -32.74 -7.05 -29.03
C LEU A 23 -32.23 -5.82 -29.78
N GLY A 24 -31.09 -5.92 -30.46
CA GLY A 24 -30.50 -4.85 -31.26
C GLY A 24 -31.31 -4.52 -32.50
N GLU A 25 -31.86 -5.53 -33.17
CA GLU A 25 -32.78 -5.38 -34.31
C GLU A 25 -34.10 -4.70 -33.93
N LEU A 26 -34.57 -4.92 -32.69
CA LEU A 26 -35.80 -4.32 -32.18
C LEU A 26 -35.64 -2.87 -31.73
N ALA A 27 -34.40 -2.41 -31.39
CA ALA A 27 -34.16 -1.13 -30.77
C ALA A 27 -33.56 -0.05 -31.68
N GLY A 28 -33.16 -0.37 -32.92
CA GLY A 28 -32.66 0.61 -33.91
C GLY A 28 -31.40 1.40 -33.47
N ALA A 29 -30.55 0.83 -32.64
CA ALA A 29 -29.45 1.55 -32.05
C ALA A 29 -28.06 1.05 -32.54
N ASP A 30 -27.44 1.78 -33.48
CA ASP A 30 -26.11 1.53 -34.06
C ASP A 30 -24.98 1.25 -33.02
N LYS A 31 -25.10 1.78 -31.80
CA LYS A 31 -24.12 1.57 -30.73
C LYS A 31 -24.15 0.18 -30.10
N VAL A 32 -25.28 -0.52 -30.16
CA VAL A 32 -25.42 -1.88 -29.65
C VAL A 32 -24.83 -2.86 -30.66
N THR A 33 -25.09 -2.64 -31.95
CA THR A 33 -24.53 -3.45 -33.05
C THR A 33 -23.00 -3.43 -33.06
N GLN A 34 -22.38 -2.25 -32.92
CA GLN A 34 -20.91 -2.14 -32.81
C GLN A 34 -20.30 -2.82 -31.60
N LYS A 35 -21.00 -2.86 -30.46
CA LYS A 35 -20.55 -3.62 -29.29
C LYS A 35 -20.65 -5.12 -29.49
N VAL A 36 -21.71 -5.60 -30.14
CA VAL A 36 -21.87 -7.01 -30.48
C VAL A 36 -20.82 -7.50 -31.47
N GLU A 37 -20.47 -6.71 -32.48
CA GLU A 37 -19.39 -7.02 -33.43
C GLU A 37 -18.02 -7.11 -32.72
N LYS A 38 -17.71 -6.21 -31.79
CA LYS A 38 -16.47 -6.29 -31.00
C LYS A 38 -16.40 -7.52 -30.12
N VAL A 39 -17.52 -7.95 -29.54
CA VAL A 39 -17.58 -9.19 -28.75
C VAL A 39 -17.42 -10.42 -29.65
N GLN A 40 -17.99 -10.44 -30.84
CA GLN A 40 -17.80 -11.52 -31.82
C GLN A 40 -16.34 -11.59 -32.31
N GLN A 41 -15.69 -10.46 -32.59
CA GLN A 41 -14.25 -10.41 -32.90
C GLN A 41 -13.36 -10.94 -31.76
N SER A 42 -13.70 -10.62 -30.52
CA SER A 42 -12.97 -11.14 -29.36
C SER A 42 -13.17 -12.65 -29.18
N LEU A 43 -14.36 -13.17 -29.44
CA LEU A 43 -14.68 -14.61 -29.42
C LEU A 43 -13.89 -15.38 -30.48
N SER A 44 -13.79 -14.85 -31.71
CA SER A 44 -12.98 -15.47 -32.76
C SER A 44 -11.49 -15.53 -32.46
N GLN A 45 -10.96 -14.55 -31.72
CA GLN A 45 -9.58 -14.58 -31.22
C GLN A 45 -9.38 -15.64 -30.13
N VAL A 46 -10.34 -15.81 -29.23
CA VAL A 46 -10.29 -16.86 -28.19
C VAL A 46 -10.35 -18.26 -28.80
N GLU A 47 -11.16 -18.46 -29.83
CA GLU A 47 -11.18 -19.74 -30.57
C GLU A 47 -9.86 -20.03 -31.28
N LYS A 48 -9.22 -19.02 -31.84
CA LYS A 48 -7.91 -19.14 -32.47
C LYS A 48 -6.79 -19.48 -31.47
N ILE A 49 -6.86 -18.94 -30.26
CA ILE A 49 -5.96 -19.29 -29.14
C ILE A 49 -6.22 -20.72 -28.66
N LYS A 50 -7.49 -21.16 -28.62
CA LYS A 50 -7.88 -22.52 -28.26
C LYS A 50 -7.31 -23.54 -29.27
N SER A 51 -7.43 -23.28 -30.57
CA SER A 51 -6.87 -24.15 -31.62
C SER A 51 -5.34 -24.26 -31.58
N LEU A 52 -4.65 -23.14 -31.30
CA LEU A 52 -3.18 -23.13 -31.11
C LEU A 52 -2.76 -23.90 -29.86
N GLY A 53 -3.55 -23.83 -28.80
CA GLY A 53 -3.34 -24.61 -27.57
C GLY A 53 -3.51 -26.10 -27.78
N GLU A 54 -4.51 -26.53 -28.54
CA GLU A 54 -4.75 -27.95 -28.88
C GLU A 54 -3.67 -28.49 -29.81
N GLU A 55 -3.16 -27.70 -30.76
CA GLU A 55 -2.05 -28.08 -31.63
C GLU A 55 -0.73 -28.23 -30.84
N SER A 56 -0.50 -27.35 -29.87
CA SER A 56 0.66 -27.44 -28.96
C SER A 56 0.61 -28.70 -28.09
N ILE A 57 -0.57 -29.04 -27.57
CA ILE A 57 -0.79 -30.28 -26.80
C ILE A 57 -0.53 -31.52 -27.65
N LYS A 58 -1.01 -31.53 -28.89
CA LYS A 58 -0.74 -32.65 -29.84
C LYS A 58 0.73 -32.77 -30.18
N ARG A 59 1.46 -31.68 -30.35
CA ARG A 59 2.92 -31.68 -30.53
C ARG A 59 3.67 -32.24 -29.32
N VAL A 60 3.29 -31.85 -28.10
CA VAL A 60 3.88 -32.42 -26.88
C VAL A 60 3.59 -33.91 -26.75
N GLN A 61 2.38 -34.35 -27.06
CA GLN A 61 2.01 -35.77 -27.04
C GLN A 61 2.76 -36.58 -28.09
N SER A 62 3.00 -36.03 -29.30
CA SER A 62 3.82 -36.68 -30.33
C SER A 62 5.27 -36.77 -29.94
N LEU A 63 5.85 -35.77 -29.29
CA LEU A 63 7.20 -35.79 -28.75
C LEU A 63 7.34 -36.79 -27.60
N GLN A 64 6.33 -36.93 -26.74
CA GLN A 64 6.30 -37.93 -25.69
C GLN A 64 6.20 -39.39 -26.26
N SER A 65 5.48 -39.53 -27.36
CA SER A 65 5.41 -40.85 -28.04
C SER A 65 6.73 -41.23 -28.74
N MET A 66 7.44 -40.28 -29.36
CA MET A 66 8.76 -40.48 -29.94
C MET A 66 9.82 -40.76 -28.85
N GLY A 67 9.76 -40.12 -27.68
CA GLY A 67 10.65 -40.38 -26.56
C GLY A 67 10.52 -41.79 -25.96
N ARG A 68 9.31 -42.38 -26.04
CA ARG A 68 9.08 -43.77 -25.61
C ARG A 68 9.64 -44.82 -26.55
N GLN A 69 9.88 -44.47 -27.81
CA GLN A 69 10.53 -45.40 -28.78
C GLN A 69 12.07 -45.33 -28.73
N SER A 70 12.66 -44.29 -28.18
CA SER A 70 14.13 -44.09 -28.13
C SER A 70 14.78 -44.40 -26.79
N GLY A 71 14.03 -44.87 -25.79
CA GLY A 71 14.59 -45.37 -24.52
C GLY A 71 15.22 -44.28 -23.61
N ILE A 72 14.97 -43.03 -23.88
CA ILE A 72 15.49 -41.90 -23.06
C ILE A 72 14.46 -41.48 -22.02
N SER A 73 14.88 -41.44 -20.75
CA SER A 73 14.01 -41.07 -19.63
C SER A 73 13.65 -39.55 -19.66
N PRO A 74 12.47 -39.17 -19.21
CA PRO A 74 12.01 -37.76 -19.27
C PRO A 74 12.87 -36.76 -18.49
N GLN A 75 13.76 -37.17 -17.59
CA GLN A 75 14.63 -36.30 -16.81
C GLN A 75 15.79 -35.68 -17.60
N GLY A 76 16.22 -36.30 -18.70
CA GLY A 76 17.33 -35.78 -19.51
C GLY A 76 16.98 -34.56 -20.40
N ILE A 77 15.72 -34.20 -20.56
CA ILE A 77 15.33 -33.15 -21.49
C ILE A 77 15.22 -31.76 -20.77
N VAL A 78 15.09 -31.74 -19.45
CA VAL A 78 14.98 -30.48 -18.67
C VAL A 78 16.36 -29.88 -18.36
N GLU A 79 17.43 -30.68 -18.32
CA GLU A 79 18.78 -30.18 -18.02
C GLU A 79 19.55 -29.60 -19.23
N SER A 80 19.12 -29.91 -20.45
CA SER A 80 19.80 -29.37 -21.65
C SER A 80 19.43 -27.93 -22.01
N GLY A 81 18.51 -27.28 -21.28
CA GLY A 81 18.08 -25.91 -21.49
C GLY A 81 18.75 -24.84 -20.63
N ARG A 82 19.64 -25.21 -19.72
CA ARG A 82 20.33 -24.27 -18.80
C ARG A 82 21.84 -24.39 -18.87
N GLY A 83 22.39 -24.12 -19.99
CA GLY A 83 23.83 -24.00 -20.16
C GLY A 83 24.16 -22.94 -21.14
N LEU A 84 24.70 -21.85 -20.65
CA LEU A 84 25.75 -21.06 -21.32
C LEU A 84 25.89 -19.75 -20.60
N SER A 85 27.05 -19.54 -19.98
CA SER A 85 27.73 -18.31 -20.01
C SER A 85 28.59 -17.83 -18.90
N SER A 86 29.64 -17.16 -19.19
CA SER A 86 30.65 -16.50 -18.33
C SER A 86 31.32 -15.36 -19.06
N PRO A 87 32.33 -14.74 -18.71
CA PRO A 87 33.23 -14.34 -17.63
C PRO A 87 33.87 -12.93 -17.62
N SER A 88 34.68 -12.61 -16.67
CA SER A 88 35.96 -11.91 -16.34
C SER A 88 36.14 -10.39 -16.50
N MET A 89 36.98 -9.69 -15.91
CA MET A 89 38.19 -9.38 -15.21
C MET A 89 38.40 -7.86 -15.11
N GLN A 90 39.21 -7.22 -14.42
CA GLN A 90 40.45 -7.03 -13.66
C GLN A 90 40.69 -5.56 -13.29
N ASN A 91 41.44 -5.06 -12.47
CA ASN A 91 42.69 -4.94 -11.72
C ASN A 91 42.82 -3.53 -11.10
N LEU A 92 43.59 -3.12 -10.20
CA LEU A 92 44.97 -3.16 -9.68
C LEU A 92 45.08 -2.34 -8.39
N SER A 93 45.66 -2.74 -7.45
CA SER A 93 46.84 -2.70 -6.59
C SER A 93 47.32 -1.38 -6.01
N SER A 94 47.77 -1.45 -4.79
CA SER A 94 48.92 -0.97 -4.04
C SER A 94 48.59 -0.11 -2.82
N SER A 95 48.95 -0.51 -1.66
CA SER A 95 50.16 -0.24 -0.86
C SER A 95 49.97 -0.62 0.62
N LEU A 96 50.92 -1.31 1.16
CA LEU A 96 51.08 -1.73 2.55
C LEU A 96 51.43 -0.56 3.48
N PRO A 97 51.30 -0.66 4.83
CA PRO A 97 52.43 -1.19 5.57
C PRO A 97 52.12 -2.20 6.70
N ASN A 98 53.18 -2.94 7.05
CA ASN A 98 53.34 -3.92 8.12
C ASN A 98 52.93 -3.41 9.51
N LEU A 99 52.35 -4.32 10.29
CA LEU A 99 52.62 -4.37 11.74
C LEU A 99 52.61 -5.81 12.22
N SER A 100 53.68 -6.13 12.90
CA SER A 100 54.08 -7.39 13.49
C SER A 100 53.37 -7.67 14.83
N SER A 101 53.16 -8.98 15.09
CA SER A 101 53.12 -9.61 16.42
C SER A 101 52.16 -9.09 17.49
N ALA A 102 51.04 -9.83 17.67
CA ALA A 102 50.48 -10.00 19.00
C ALA A 102 50.05 -11.47 19.18
N THR A 103 50.72 -12.15 20.08
CA THR A 103 50.36 -13.44 20.62
C THR A 103 49.04 -13.34 21.39
N LEU A 104 48.02 -14.09 20.99
CA LEU A 104 46.80 -14.29 21.77
C LEU A 104 46.87 -15.60 22.55
N PRO A 105 46.32 -15.63 23.78
CA PRO A 105 46.44 -16.80 24.67
C PRO A 105 45.50 -17.91 24.24
N THR A 106 46.02 -19.11 24.24
CA THR A 106 45.31 -20.38 24.13
C THR A 106 44.53 -20.66 25.41
N SER A 107 43.25 -20.25 25.47
CA SER A 107 42.33 -20.83 26.44
C SER A 107 40.93 -20.71 25.89
N ASP A 108 40.18 -21.82 26.03
CA ASP A 108 38.75 -22.04 25.73
C ASP A 108 38.41 -22.69 24.37
N ILE A 109 39.02 -23.84 24.10
CA ILE A 109 38.41 -24.86 23.27
C ILE A 109 37.62 -25.78 24.23
N PRO A 110 36.31 -26.04 24.02
CA PRO A 110 35.60 -27.03 24.83
C PRO A 110 36.29 -28.39 24.69
N SER A 111 36.65 -29.02 25.79
CA SER A 111 37.39 -30.28 25.85
C SER A 111 36.69 -31.42 25.08
N SER A 112 35.36 -31.34 24.86
CA SER A 112 34.61 -32.35 24.11
C SER A 112 34.91 -32.37 22.61
N LEU A 113 35.41 -31.28 22.00
CA LEU A 113 35.81 -31.24 20.57
C LEU A 113 37.27 -31.71 20.39
N SER A 114 38.15 -31.35 21.32
CA SER A 114 39.53 -31.85 21.28
C SER A 114 39.58 -33.35 21.55
N ASP A 115 38.74 -33.88 22.43
CA ASP A 115 38.65 -35.29 22.71
C ASP A 115 38.04 -36.10 21.54
N GLY A 116 37.08 -35.52 20.80
CA GLY A 116 36.59 -36.11 19.53
C GLY A 116 37.64 -36.17 18.43
N LEU A 117 38.41 -35.13 18.24
CA LEU A 117 39.50 -35.08 17.24
C LEU A 117 40.69 -35.94 17.65
N SER A 118 41.05 -35.98 18.91
CA SER A 118 42.09 -36.88 19.42
C SER A 118 41.68 -38.37 19.41
N SER A 119 40.39 -38.65 19.62
CA SER A 119 39.86 -40.00 19.47
C SER A 119 39.85 -40.51 18.05
N ILE A 120 39.58 -39.63 17.07
CA ILE A 120 39.68 -39.94 15.64
C ILE A 120 41.12 -40.20 15.23
N SER A 121 42.09 -39.44 15.74
CA SER A 121 43.50 -39.62 15.47
C SER A 121 44.09 -40.91 16.15
N SER A 122 43.58 -41.30 17.28
CA SER A 122 44.02 -42.51 18.01
C SER A 122 43.49 -43.81 17.45
N LEU A 123 42.35 -43.78 16.71
CA LEU A 123 41.82 -44.93 15.97
C LEU A 123 42.57 -45.20 14.65
N LEU A 124 43.31 -44.18 14.16
CA LEU A 124 44.18 -44.27 12.99
C LEU A 124 45.60 -44.78 13.33
N ASN A 125 45.74 -45.83 14.10
CA ASN A 125 47.02 -46.43 14.52
C ASN A 125 47.91 -47.01 13.37
N LYS A 126 47.69 -46.55 12.16
CA LYS A 126 48.63 -46.42 11.03
C LYS A 126 48.19 -45.13 10.32
N SER A 127 49.01 -44.09 10.30
CA SER A 127 48.73 -42.91 9.49
C SER A 127 48.27 -43.35 8.10
N PRO A 128 47.01 -43.17 7.71
CA PRO A 128 46.54 -43.62 6.41
C PRO A 128 47.27 -42.78 5.35
N SER A 129 48.03 -43.43 4.52
CA SER A 129 48.68 -42.79 3.40
C SER A 129 47.59 -42.47 2.35
N GLY A 130 47.60 -41.25 1.85
CA GLY A 130 46.70 -40.84 0.80
C GLY A 130 45.48 -40.02 1.25
N LEU A 131 44.53 -39.90 0.35
CA LEU A 131 43.26 -39.14 0.55
C LEU A 131 42.23 -40.04 1.22
N GLN A 132 41.50 -39.45 2.22
CA GLN A 132 40.46 -40.15 2.95
C GLN A 132 39.30 -39.23 3.27
N PHE A 133 38.07 -39.77 3.31
CA PHE A 133 36.86 -39.08 3.67
C PHE A 133 36.23 -39.74 4.92
N THR A 134 35.86 -38.94 5.89
CA THR A 134 35.18 -39.40 7.11
C THR A 134 33.90 -38.59 7.35
N LEU A 135 32.91 -39.22 7.98
CA LEU A 135 31.68 -38.61 8.36
C LEU A 135 31.40 -38.83 9.84
N GLN A 136 31.16 -37.78 10.58
CA GLN A 136 30.55 -37.81 11.92
C GLN A 136 29.11 -37.40 11.77
N ALA A 137 28.15 -38.17 12.24
CA ALA A 137 26.72 -37.85 12.18
C ALA A 137 26.12 -37.92 13.58
N GLY A 138 25.62 -36.81 14.06
CA GLY A 138 25.04 -36.68 15.40
C GLY A 138 25.98 -37.21 16.48
N ASN A 139 25.37 -37.91 17.46
CA ASN A 139 26.09 -38.56 18.54
C ASN A 139 26.47 -40.04 18.24
N LEU A 140 26.35 -40.47 16.98
CA LEU A 140 26.72 -41.81 16.57
C LEU A 140 28.23 -42.06 16.70
N PRO A 141 28.67 -43.31 16.95
CA PRO A 141 30.10 -43.65 16.96
C PRO A 141 30.80 -43.22 15.67
N PRO A 142 32.04 -42.73 15.72
CA PRO A 142 32.76 -42.16 14.54
C PRO A 142 32.87 -43.06 13.32
N ASN A 143 32.79 -44.36 13.48
CA ASN A 143 32.92 -45.36 12.38
C ASN A 143 31.57 -45.96 11.96
N THR A 144 30.44 -45.39 12.41
CA THR A 144 29.10 -45.87 12.01
C THR A 144 28.95 -45.89 10.51
N PHE A 145 29.42 -44.82 9.84
CA PHE A 145 29.37 -44.68 8.38
C PHE A 145 30.76 -44.58 7.78
N LYS A 146 30.95 -45.27 6.66
CA LYS A 146 32.08 -45.08 5.73
C LYS A 146 31.58 -44.29 4.52
N VAL A 147 32.24 -43.22 4.13
CA VAL A 147 31.88 -42.41 2.95
C VAL A 147 32.31 -43.16 1.69
N VAL A 148 31.38 -43.59 0.85
CA VAL A 148 31.63 -44.20 -0.46
C VAL A 148 31.86 -43.13 -1.52
N SER A 149 30.99 -42.13 -1.57
CA SER A 149 31.13 -40.97 -2.44
C SER A 149 30.34 -39.81 -1.87
N PHE A 150 30.71 -38.62 -2.32
CA PHE A 150 29.94 -37.41 -2.01
C PHE A 150 29.98 -36.42 -3.16
N GLU A 151 28.92 -35.58 -3.24
CA GLU A 151 28.93 -34.35 -3.99
C GLU A 151 28.62 -33.22 -3.01
N TYR A 152 29.48 -32.18 -2.97
CA TYR A 152 29.31 -30.98 -2.17
C TYR A 152 29.23 -29.77 -3.09
N ARG A 153 28.09 -29.08 -3.07
CA ARG A 153 27.79 -27.88 -3.86
C ARG A 153 27.71 -26.67 -2.96
N GLU A 154 28.45 -25.65 -3.31
CA GLU A 154 28.47 -24.35 -2.60
C GLU A 154 28.50 -23.22 -3.61
N ALA A 155 27.70 -22.15 -3.38
CA ALA A 155 27.69 -20.97 -4.22
C ALA A 155 27.29 -19.74 -3.41
N TYR A 156 27.65 -18.56 -3.88
CA TYR A 156 27.15 -17.30 -3.29
C TYR A 156 25.63 -17.27 -3.26
N SER A 157 25.08 -16.71 -2.19
CA SER A 157 23.64 -16.50 -1.97
C SER A 157 22.78 -17.74 -2.18
N THR A 158 23.37 -18.91 -1.91
CA THR A 158 22.70 -20.23 -2.00
C THR A 158 23.10 -21.08 -0.81
N PRO A 159 22.17 -21.70 -0.08
CA PRO A 159 22.51 -22.69 0.92
C PRO A 159 23.30 -23.84 0.27
N PHE A 160 24.40 -24.24 0.91
CA PHE A 160 25.18 -25.39 0.39
C PHE A 160 24.42 -26.71 0.58
N GLU A 161 24.80 -27.71 -0.19
CA GLU A 161 24.26 -29.06 -0.15
C GLU A 161 25.38 -30.06 -0.24
N ILE A 162 25.37 -31.09 0.61
CA ILE A 162 26.25 -32.23 0.56
C ILE A 162 25.38 -33.47 0.42
N SER A 163 25.49 -34.17 -0.72
CA SER A 163 24.85 -35.44 -0.96
C SER A 163 25.89 -36.57 -0.76
N LEU A 164 25.62 -37.53 0.08
CA LEU A 164 26.52 -38.60 0.44
C LEU A 164 25.92 -39.98 0.13
N LEU A 165 26.74 -40.84 -0.44
CA LEU A 165 26.53 -42.27 -0.44
C LEU A 165 27.44 -42.88 0.65
N LEU A 166 26.86 -43.62 1.56
CA LEU A 166 27.49 -44.17 2.74
C LEU A 166 27.34 -45.67 2.77
N SER A 167 28.28 -46.35 3.41
CA SER A 167 28.15 -47.74 3.77
C SER A 167 28.33 -47.94 5.28
N SER A 168 27.61 -48.86 5.86
CA SER A 168 27.69 -49.17 7.27
C SER A 168 27.58 -50.67 7.53
N PRO A 169 28.30 -51.23 8.49
CA PRO A 169 28.09 -52.60 8.98
C PRO A 169 26.75 -52.75 9.76
N GLN A 170 26.13 -51.64 10.15
CA GLN A 170 24.83 -51.63 10.86
C GLN A 170 23.71 -51.64 9.83
N SER A 171 22.84 -52.64 9.88
CA SER A 171 21.70 -52.80 8.97
C SER A 171 20.46 -52.02 9.39
N ALA A 172 20.45 -51.39 10.59
CA ALA A 172 19.34 -50.67 11.15
C ALA A 172 19.86 -49.50 11.98
N VAL A 173 20.25 -48.39 11.32
CA VAL A 173 20.55 -47.16 12.04
C VAL A 173 19.22 -46.42 12.30
N ASN A 174 19.01 -46.00 13.52
CA ASN A 174 17.80 -45.30 13.89
C ASN A 174 17.77 -43.89 13.25
N PHE A 175 16.67 -43.56 12.54
CA PHE A 175 16.52 -42.26 11.84
C PHE A 175 16.55 -41.07 12.79
N SER A 176 16.02 -41.22 14.03
CA SER A 176 16.01 -40.14 15.00
C SER A 176 17.41 -39.75 15.51
N ASP A 177 18.40 -40.63 15.40
CA ASP A 177 19.78 -40.36 15.81
C ASP A 177 20.56 -39.59 14.76
N VAL A 178 20.01 -39.48 13.52
CA VAL A 178 20.66 -38.89 12.34
C VAL A 178 19.90 -37.69 11.83
N LEU A 179 18.60 -37.82 11.60
CA LEU A 179 17.79 -36.78 10.96
C LEU A 179 17.66 -35.54 11.86
N ASP A 180 17.77 -34.36 11.27
CA ASP A 180 17.75 -33.03 11.95
C ASP A 180 18.88 -32.84 12.98
N ASN A 181 19.89 -33.71 12.98
CA ASN A 181 21.11 -33.59 13.79
C ASN A 181 22.26 -33.04 12.95
N GLN A 182 23.28 -32.52 13.63
CA GLN A 182 24.50 -32.04 12.98
C GLN A 182 25.32 -33.21 12.40
N ALA A 183 25.86 -33.05 11.20
CA ALA A 183 26.82 -33.96 10.64
C ALA A 183 28.02 -33.19 10.02
N THR A 184 29.21 -33.78 10.08
CA THR A 184 30.43 -33.16 9.61
C THR A 184 31.15 -34.12 8.66
N LEU A 185 31.30 -33.71 7.38
CA LEU A 185 32.15 -34.32 6.38
C LEU A 185 33.58 -33.80 6.54
N SER A 186 34.56 -34.65 6.69
CA SER A 186 35.98 -34.29 6.77
C SER A 186 36.79 -34.89 5.64
N ILE A 187 37.68 -34.12 5.06
CA ILE A 187 38.60 -34.51 3.98
C ILE A 187 40.02 -34.48 4.53
N TRP A 188 40.68 -35.63 4.49
CA TRP A 188 42.01 -35.82 5.03
C TRP A 188 43.00 -36.18 3.94
N ARG A 189 44.27 -35.81 4.09
CA ARG A 189 45.38 -36.26 3.22
C ARG A 189 46.57 -36.62 4.12
N ASN A 190 47.05 -37.87 4.04
CA ASN A 190 48.18 -38.38 4.87
C ASN A 190 47.98 -38.14 6.38
N GLY A 191 46.75 -38.20 6.89
CA GLY A 191 46.40 -37.93 8.29
C GLY A 191 46.29 -36.49 8.68
N GLU A 192 46.46 -35.55 7.75
CA GLU A 192 46.24 -34.13 7.94
C GLU A 192 44.82 -33.75 7.49
N LEU A 193 44.08 -32.99 8.34
CA LEU A 193 42.77 -32.46 8.00
C LEU A 193 42.92 -31.29 7.03
N LEU A 194 42.42 -31.45 5.82
CA LEU A 194 42.44 -30.41 4.79
C LEU A 194 41.19 -29.54 4.82
N ARG A 195 40.02 -30.13 5.10
CA ARG A 195 38.75 -29.44 5.14
C ARG A 195 37.76 -30.25 5.99
N SER A 196 36.93 -29.52 6.74
CA SER A 196 35.70 -30.06 7.33
C SER A 196 34.52 -29.16 6.95
N VAL A 197 33.38 -29.76 6.68
CA VAL A 197 32.13 -29.04 6.41
C VAL A 197 31.03 -29.63 7.29
N SER A 198 30.41 -28.76 8.06
CA SER A 198 29.38 -29.15 9.01
C SER A 198 28.02 -28.59 8.60
N GLY A 199 26.98 -29.33 8.86
CA GLY A 199 25.61 -28.90 8.61
C GLY A 199 24.59 -29.80 9.28
N MET A 200 23.33 -29.61 8.95
CA MET A 200 22.22 -30.41 9.48
C MET A 200 21.80 -31.47 8.47
N VAL A 201 21.51 -32.69 8.93
CA VAL A 201 20.98 -33.73 8.08
C VAL A 201 19.53 -33.45 7.75
N SER A 202 19.28 -33.10 6.49
CA SER A 202 17.94 -32.79 5.98
C SER A 202 17.22 -34.02 5.43
N SER A 203 17.97 -35.05 4.97
CA SER A 203 17.43 -36.26 4.40
C SER A 203 18.34 -37.43 4.78
N PHE A 204 17.74 -38.56 5.14
CA PHE A 204 18.43 -39.80 5.45
C PHE A 204 17.61 -40.98 4.95
N GLU A 205 18.21 -41.78 4.09
CA GLU A 205 17.60 -42.95 3.43
C GLU A 205 18.42 -44.19 3.70
N GLN A 206 17.76 -45.29 4.08
CA GLN A 206 18.36 -46.62 4.11
C GLN A 206 18.12 -47.30 2.75
N GLY A 207 19.18 -47.67 2.08
CA GLY A 207 19.15 -48.37 0.80
C GLY A 207 19.31 -49.88 0.96
N ASP A 208 19.92 -50.47 -0.05
CA ASP A 208 20.10 -51.93 -0.10
C ASP A 208 21.02 -52.47 1.03
N SER A 209 20.65 -53.60 1.59
CA SER A 209 21.40 -54.33 2.62
C SER A 209 21.95 -55.62 2.06
N GLY A 210 23.28 -55.73 2.06
CA GLY A 210 24.02 -56.96 1.74
C GLY A 210 24.40 -57.73 3.02
N PHE A 211 25.15 -58.85 2.87
CA PHE A 211 25.58 -59.66 4.01
C PHE A 211 26.52 -58.94 4.99
N ARG A 212 27.28 -57.93 4.53
CA ARG A 212 28.31 -57.25 5.35
C ARG A 212 28.08 -55.78 5.51
N GLN A 213 27.32 -55.14 4.60
CA GLN A 213 27.13 -53.71 4.55
C GLN A 213 25.69 -53.38 4.14
N THR A 214 25.17 -52.29 4.74
CA THR A 214 23.97 -51.60 4.28
C THR A 214 24.37 -50.26 3.73
N PHE A 215 23.76 -49.86 2.61
CA PHE A 215 23.96 -48.55 2.02
C PHE A 215 22.98 -47.56 2.59
N TYR A 216 23.47 -46.34 2.76
CA TYR A 216 22.66 -45.20 3.18
C TYR A 216 22.93 -44.01 2.29
N ARG A 217 21.90 -43.19 2.07
CA ARG A 217 22.06 -41.86 1.47
C ARG A 217 21.76 -40.81 2.52
N MET A 218 22.52 -39.73 2.50
CA MET A 218 22.37 -38.61 3.44
C MET A 218 22.55 -37.28 2.70
N GLU A 219 21.66 -36.32 3.01
CA GLU A 219 21.82 -34.95 2.57
C GLU A 219 22.08 -34.06 3.77
N ILE A 220 23.08 -33.17 3.66
CA ILE A 220 23.48 -32.23 4.69
C ILE A 220 23.36 -30.82 4.12
N ASN A 221 22.68 -29.95 4.83
CA ASN A 221 22.45 -28.54 4.49
C ASN A 221 22.86 -27.62 5.65
N PRO A 222 23.15 -26.33 5.42
CA PRO A 222 23.40 -25.40 6.51
C PRO A 222 22.12 -25.16 7.31
N GLU A 223 22.23 -24.70 8.58
CA GLU A 223 21.08 -24.34 9.41
C GLU A 223 20.12 -23.37 8.73
N LEU A 224 20.64 -22.48 7.89
CA LEU A 224 19.86 -21.55 7.05
C LEU A 224 18.77 -22.25 6.22
N TRP A 225 18.97 -23.49 5.82
CA TRP A 225 18.02 -24.29 5.02
C TRP A 225 16.67 -24.46 5.75
N ARG A 226 16.66 -24.53 7.10
CA ARG A 226 15.44 -24.66 7.91
C ARG A 226 14.45 -23.53 7.69
N LEU A 227 14.92 -22.34 7.34
CA LEU A 227 14.07 -21.19 7.01
C LEU A 227 13.16 -21.48 5.79
N GLY A 228 13.52 -22.46 4.95
CA GLY A 228 12.70 -22.94 3.84
C GLY A 228 11.47 -23.76 4.25
N LEU A 229 11.46 -24.29 5.47
CA LEU A 229 10.37 -25.12 6.01
C LEU A 229 9.25 -24.30 6.66
N ARG A 230 9.53 -23.07 7.03
CA ARG A 230 8.57 -22.16 7.66
C ARG A 230 8.07 -21.12 6.63
N ARG A 231 6.75 -21.02 6.50
CA ARG A 231 6.08 -20.02 5.63
C ARG A 231 5.27 -19.06 6.47
N ASN A 232 5.34 -17.76 6.17
CA ASN A 232 4.67 -16.74 6.95
C ASN A 232 4.06 -15.62 6.09
N SER A 233 3.23 -14.79 6.76
CA SER A 233 2.75 -13.51 6.26
C SER A 233 2.74 -12.56 7.42
N ARG A 234 3.60 -11.54 7.40
CA ARG A 234 3.78 -10.56 8.48
C ARG A 234 4.38 -9.26 7.97
N ILE A 235 4.32 -8.25 8.81
CA ILE A 235 4.70 -6.88 8.49
C ILE A 235 5.84 -6.44 9.39
N PHE A 236 6.89 -5.88 8.80
CA PHE A 236 7.97 -5.18 9.49
C PHE A 236 7.84 -3.68 9.24
N GLN A 237 7.99 -2.85 10.27
CA GLN A 237 7.77 -1.41 10.20
C GLN A 237 8.93 -0.64 10.83
N ASN A 238 9.48 0.31 10.07
CA ASN A 238 10.60 1.15 10.52
C ASN A 238 11.81 0.35 11.01
N GLU A 239 12.01 -0.83 10.44
CA GLU A 239 13.14 -1.71 10.71
C GLU A 239 14.11 -1.67 9.53
N SER A 240 15.43 -1.75 9.83
CA SER A 240 16.41 -1.90 8.77
C SER A 240 16.33 -3.31 8.15
N PRO A 241 16.69 -3.47 6.88
CA PRO A 241 16.80 -4.80 6.28
C PRO A 241 17.68 -5.75 7.09
N ILE A 242 18.73 -5.24 7.73
CA ILE A 242 19.62 -6.03 8.58
C ILE A 242 18.93 -6.53 9.84
N ASP A 243 18.15 -5.68 10.51
CA ASP A 243 17.36 -6.09 11.69
C ASP A 243 16.34 -7.15 11.33
N ILE A 244 15.67 -7.00 10.17
CA ILE A 244 14.73 -8.00 9.65
C ILE A 244 15.43 -9.34 9.40
N LEU A 245 16.60 -9.34 8.75
CA LEU A 245 17.38 -10.55 8.50
C LEU A 245 17.82 -11.21 9.82
N GLN A 246 18.28 -10.43 10.80
CA GLN A 246 18.66 -10.93 12.12
C GLN A 246 17.47 -11.56 12.86
N SER A 247 16.30 -10.94 12.78
CA SER A 247 15.07 -11.49 13.37
C SER A 247 14.72 -12.86 12.78
N LEU A 248 14.76 -12.97 11.44
CA LEU A 248 14.53 -14.24 10.73
C LEU A 248 15.51 -15.35 11.16
N LEU A 249 16.80 -15.01 11.24
CA LEU A 249 17.85 -15.95 11.65
C LEU A 249 17.65 -16.42 13.09
N THR A 250 17.42 -15.45 13.99
CA THR A 250 17.23 -15.73 15.44
C THR A 250 16.01 -16.60 15.70
N GLU A 251 14.86 -16.29 15.06
CA GLU A 251 13.63 -17.07 15.20
C GLU A 251 13.75 -18.51 14.72
N ASN A 252 14.64 -18.78 13.77
CA ASN A 252 14.89 -20.10 13.21
C ASN A 252 16.12 -20.80 13.86
N GLY A 253 16.69 -20.21 14.93
CA GLY A 253 17.79 -20.80 15.69
C GLY A 253 19.15 -20.76 15.02
N VAL A 254 19.30 -19.98 13.92
CA VAL A 254 20.60 -19.76 13.27
C VAL A 254 21.37 -18.73 14.10
N THR A 255 22.38 -19.16 14.84
CA THR A 255 23.12 -18.31 15.78
C THR A 255 24.53 -17.93 15.28
N GLN A 256 25.07 -18.72 14.36
CA GLN A 256 26.42 -18.52 13.82
C GLN A 256 26.35 -17.70 12.52
N TYR A 257 26.28 -16.38 12.65
CA TYR A 257 26.30 -15.47 11.51
C TYR A 257 27.09 -14.19 11.80
N ARG A 258 27.47 -13.49 10.71
CA ARG A 258 28.15 -12.18 10.77
C ARG A 258 27.73 -11.33 9.58
N PHE A 259 27.59 -10.02 9.82
CA PHE A 259 27.40 -9.01 8.78
C PHE A 259 28.68 -8.20 8.62
N ASP A 260 29.33 -8.35 7.49
CA ASP A 260 30.55 -7.62 7.10
C ASP A 260 30.14 -6.55 6.07
N LEU A 261 29.65 -5.41 6.57
CA LEU A 261 29.03 -4.36 5.76
C LEU A 261 29.89 -3.11 5.69
N ARG A 262 29.80 -2.38 4.58
CA ARG A 262 30.44 -1.08 4.33
C ARG A 262 29.45 0.03 4.05
N HIS A 263 28.26 -0.33 3.61
CA HIS A 263 27.20 0.61 3.27
C HIS A 263 26.13 0.63 4.36
N GLU A 264 25.39 1.74 4.42
CA GLU A 264 24.23 1.86 5.31
C GLU A 264 23.01 1.25 4.63
N HIS A 265 22.22 0.51 5.40
CA HIS A 265 20.95 -0.07 5.00
C HIS A 265 19.83 0.57 5.84
N PRO A 266 19.26 1.71 5.42
CA PRO A 266 18.35 2.49 6.24
C PRO A 266 17.03 1.75 6.50
N PRO A 267 16.34 2.07 7.61
CA PRO A 267 15.05 1.49 7.94
C PRO A 267 14.01 1.70 6.85
N ARG A 268 13.25 0.65 6.56
CA ARG A 268 12.11 0.67 5.65
C ARG A 268 10.85 1.07 6.42
N GLU A 269 10.06 2.02 5.91
CA GLU A 269 8.78 2.43 6.52
C GLU A 269 7.83 1.22 6.63
N PHE A 270 7.89 0.31 5.63
CA PHE A 270 7.04 -0.86 5.53
C PHE A 270 7.70 -1.94 4.68
N CYS A 271 7.78 -3.15 5.18
CA CYS A 271 8.33 -4.30 4.48
C CYS A 271 7.51 -5.54 4.83
N VAL A 272 6.98 -6.24 3.83
CA VAL A 272 6.05 -7.34 4.02
C VAL A 272 6.68 -8.65 3.57
N GLN A 273 6.69 -9.61 4.45
CA GLN A 273 6.77 -11.02 4.08
C GLN A 273 5.35 -11.47 3.71
N TYR A 274 5.13 -11.83 2.44
CA TYR A 274 3.79 -12.17 1.96
C TYR A 274 3.74 -13.55 1.34
N ARG A 275 3.14 -14.53 2.04
CA ARG A 275 2.91 -15.91 1.55
C ARG A 275 4.17 -16.57 0.97
N GLU A 276 5.31 -16.32 1.56
CA GLU A 276 6.61 -16.88 1.18
C GLU A 276 7.32 -17.53 2.37
N THR A 277 8.30 -18.39 2.12
CA THR A 277 9.11 -18.97 3.20
C THR A 277 10.06 -17.93 3.77
N ASP A 278 10.49 -18.12 5.02
CA ASP A 278 11.47 -17.24 5.65
C ASP A 278 12.77 -17.20 4.84
N LEU A 279 13.19 -18.32 4.23
CA LEU A 279 14.34 -18.37 3.35
C LEU A 279 14.14 -17.56 2.08
N ALA A 280 13.00 -17.72 1.40
CA ALA A 280 12.70 -16.97 0.19
C ALA A 280 12.64 -15.46 0.47
N PHE A 281 12.06 -15.07 1.59
CA PHE A 281 12.02 -13.67 2.03
C PHE A 281 13.41 -13.13 2.34
N LEU A 282 14.23 -13.89 3.10
CA LEU A 282 15.61 -13.53 3.38
C LEU A 282 16.42 -13.32 2.10
N GLN A 283 16.35 -14.28 1.16
CA GLN A 283 17.08 -14.22 -0.12
C GLN A 283 16.63 -13.03 -0.97
N ARG A 284 15.32 -12.77 -1.03
CA ARG A 284 14.76 -11.65 -1.79
C ARG A 284 15.19 -10.30 -1.20
N LEU A 285 15.06 -10.16 0.12
CA LEU A 285 15.46 -8.93 0.80
C LEU A 285 16.96 -8.67 0.68
N SER A 286 17.78 -9.71 0.83
CA SER A 286 19.23 -9.63 0.60
C SER A 286 19.56 -9.20 -0.82
N ALA A 287 18.87 -9.75 -1.82
CA ALA A 287 19.09 -9.39 -3.23
C ALA A 287 18.66 -7.95 -3.54
N GLU A 288 17.56 -7.46 -2.95
CA GLU A 288 17.12 -6.07 -3.07
C GLU A 288 18.15 -5.08 -2.49
N GLU A 289 18.76 -5.43 -1.37
CA GLU A 289 19.79 -4.62 -0.69
C GLU A 289 21.21 -4.83 -1.22
N GLY A 290 21.37 -5.66 -2.24
CA GLY A 290 22.67 -5.97 -2.79
C GLY A 290 23.55 -6.82 -1.88
N LEU A 291 22.99 -7.50 -0.88
CA LEU A 291 23.74 -8.36 0.02
C LEU A 291 24.02 -9.72 -0.61
N THR A 292 25.26 -10.13 -0.51
CA THR A 292 25.73 -11.47 -0.86
C THR A 292 25.98 -12.26 0.41
N TYR A 293 25.60 -13.52 0.47
CA TYR A 293 25.98 -14.37 1.59
C TYR A 293 26.74 -15.62 1.13
N TYR A 294 27.56 -16.16 2.03
CA TYR A 294 28.32 -17.39 1.88
C TYR A 294 28.61 -18.04 3.24
N PHE A 295 29.29 -19.19 3.24
CA PHE A 295 29.55 -19.95 4.45
C PHE A 295 31.06 -20.07 4.70
N GLU A 296 31.50 -19.68 5.89
CA GLU A 296 32.83 -19.97 6.41
C GLU A 296 32.79 -21.24 7.26
N GLN A 297 33.80 -22.11 7.09
CA GLN A 297 33.98 -23.30 7.92
C GLN A 297 35.14 -23.06 8.87
N ASP A 298 34.86 -23.00 10.17
CA ASP A 298 35.85 -22.73 11.21
C ASP A 298 35.70 -23.72 12.35
N GLY A 299 36.78 -24.52 12.62
CA GLY A 299 36.81 -25.46 13.74
C GLY A 299 35.71 -26.49 13.76
N GLY A 300 35.12 -26.87 12.61
CA GLY A 300 33.97 -27.78 12.54
C GLY A 300 32.61 -27.10 12.76
N GLN A 301 32.58 -25.79 12.76
CA GLN A 301 31.34 -24.97 12.79
C GLN A 301 31.18 -24.24 11.45
N THR A 302 29.93 -24.14 11.03
CA THR A 302 29.55 -23.38 9.83
C THR A 302 29.03 -22.02 10.24
N LYS A 303 29.65 -20.95 9.70
CA LYS A 303 29.27 -19.58 9.96
C LYS A 303 28.72 -18.92 8.70
N LEU A 304 27.54 -18.36 8.76
CA LEU A 304 26.90 -17.59 7.68
C LEU A 304 27.42 -16.16 7.68
N ILE A 305 27.95 -15.73 6.53
CA ILE A 305 28.51 -14.37 6.36
C ILE A 305 27.68 -13.62 5.33
N PHE A 306 27.22 -12.41 5.68
CA PHE A 306 26.64 -11.46 4.75
C PHE A 306 27.63 -10.35 4.44
N SER A 307 27.67 -9.93 3.18
CA SER A 307 28.59 -8.89 2.68
C SER A 307 27.89 -8.03 1.64
N ASP A 308 28.21 -6.74 1.62
CA ASP A 308 27.67 -5.76 0.67
C ASP A 308 28.75 -5.18 -0.27
N ASP A 309 30.01 -5.60 -0.13
CA ASP A 309 31.13 -5.08 -0.91
C ASP A 309 32.17 -6.17 -1.22
N ALA A 310 32.78 -6.13 -2.41
CA ALA A 310 33.84 -7.07 -2.80
C ALA A 310 35.07 -7.03 -1.87
N GLN A 311 35.27 -5.92 -1.15
CA GLN A 311 36.41 -5.80 -0.23
C GLN A 311 36.17 -6.47 1.12
N THR A 312 34.90 -6.72 1.47
CA THR A 312 34.51 -7.49 2.66
C THR A 312 34.39 -8.99 2.35
N LEU A 313 34.22 -9.34 1.09
CA LEU A 313 34.42 -10.71 0.62
C LEU A 313 35.92 -11.01 0.63
N ASN A 314 36.34 -12.17 1.13
CA ASN A 314 37.73 -12.65 1.04
C ASN A 314 38.74 -12.13 2.07
N ASN A 315 38.38 -12.07 3.31
CA ASN A 315 39.31 -11.77 4.40
C ASN A 315 40.28 -12.92 4.75
N GLY A 316 40.27 -14.01 3.98
CA GLY A 316 41.11 -15.18 4.19
C GLY A 316 42.44 -15.16 3.39
N ASN A 317 43.34 -16.04 3.75
CA ASN A 317 44.56 -16.30 2.99
C ASN A 317 44.23 -16.89 1.61
N ALA A 318 44.85 -16.36 0.57
CA ALA A 318 44.74 -16.93 -0.78
C ALA A 318 45.34 -18.32 -0.88
N VAL A 319 44.63 -19.27 -1.45
CA VAL A 319 45.14 -20.60 -1.80
C VAL A 319 45.93 -20.47 -3.09
N SER A 320 47.24 -20.72 -3.04
CA SER A 320 48.09 -20.65 -4.21
C SER A 320 48.15 -22.02 -4.88
N LEU A 321 47.73 -22.12 -6.15
CA LEU A 321 47.72 -23.35 -6.92
C LEU A 321 48.38 -23.17 -8.28
N PRO A 322 49.30 -24.08 -8.66
CA PRO A 322 49.87 -24.08 -10.00
C PRO A 322 48.88 -24.62 -11.03
N TYR A 323 48.91 -24.06 -12.22
CA TYR A 323 48.20 -24.58 -13.38
C TYR A 323 48.99 -25.69 -14.03
N ASN A 324 48.37 -26.86 -14.26
CA ASN A 324 48.99 -28.00 -14.92
C ASN A 324 47.93 -28.85 -15.65
N LEU A 325 47.95 -28.83 -16.97
CA LEU A 325 47.05 -29.59 -17.81
C LEU A 325 47.24 -31.12 -17.72
N ASN A 326 48.38 -31.59 -17.18
CA ASN A 326 48.66 -33.00 -17.09
C ASN A 326 47.86 -33.66 -15.95
N LYS A 327 46.79 -34.35 -16.28
CA LYS A 327 45.94 -35.06 -15.29
C LYS A 327 46.73 -36.10 -14.47
N LYS A 328 47.88 -36.63 -14.98
CA LYS A 328 48.73 -37.53 -14.19
C LYS A 328 49.44 -36.81 -13.02
N ALA A 329 49.66 -35.50 -13.10
CA ALA A 329 50.21 -34.72 -11.99
C ALA A 329 49.28 -34.65 -10.78
N GLN A 330 47.99 -34.79 -10.96
CA GLN A 330 46.98 -34.82 -9.85
C GLN A 330 47.23 -35.93 -8.83
N LEU A 331 47.97 -36.97 -9.21
CA LEU A 331 48.31 -38.03 -8.29
C LEU A 331 49.39 -37.67 -7.29
N GLN A 332 50.14 -36.61 -7.57
CA GLN A 332 51.30 -36.20 -6.76
C GLN A 332 51.20 -34.77 -6.24
N GLU A 333 50.52 -33.88 -6.95
CA GLU A 333 50.46 -32.47 -6.66
C GLU A 333 49.02 -31.98 -6.61
N THR A 334 48.81 -30.92 -5.81
CA THR A 334 47.53 -30.16 -5.82
C THR A 334 47.62 -29.07 -6.89
N VAL A 335 46.77 -29.15 -7.93
CA VAL A 335 46.87 -28.34 -9.15
C VAL A 335 45.51 -27.90 -9.66
N VAL A 336 45.51 -26.85 -10.46
CA VAL A 336 44.39 -26.48 -11.33
C VAL A 336 44.63 -27.12 -12.68
N THR A 337 43.71 -27.95 -13.14
CA THR A 337 43.83 -28.73 -14.40
C THR A 337 43.09 -28.13 -15.57
N ALA A 338 42.09 -27.29 -15.33
CA ALA A 338 41.43 -26.46 -16.33
C ALA A 338 41.22 -25.06 -15.78
N PHE A 339 41.41 -24.07 -16.62
CA PHE A 339 41.16 -22.68 -16.24
C PHE A 339 40.70 -21.90 -17.47
N ASN A 340 39.43 -21.60 -17.55
CA ASN A 340 38.79 -20.99 -18.68
C ASN A 340 38.26 -19.62 -18.33
N ARG A 341 38.56 -18.65 -19.14
CA ARG A 341 38.07 -17.29 -19.02
C ARG A 341 37.15 -16.96 -20.20
N SER A 342 36.05 -16.27 -19.96
CA SER A 342 35.19 -15.80 -21.00
C SER A 342 34.66 -14.38 -20.66
N GLU A 343 34.07 -13.67 -21.56
CA GLU A 343 33.44 -12.39 -21.38
C GLU A 343 32.10 -12.40 -22.08
N ARG A 344 31.06 -11.73 -21.46
CA ARG A 344 29.71 -11.72 -21.98
C ARG A 344 29.18 -10.32 -22.14
N VAL A 345 28.43 -10.12 -23.18
CA VAL A 345 27.63 -8.92 -23.36
C VAL A 345 26.50 -8.91 -22.32
N ARG A 346 26.44 -7.85 -21.53
CA ARG A 346 25.44 -7.62 -20.51
C ARG A 346 24.97 -6.17 -20.59
N PRO A 347 23.83 -5.79 -19.93
CA PRO A 347 23.43 -4.39 -19.88
C PRO A 347 24.60 -3.48 -19.52
N SER A 348 24.79 -2.41 -20.29
CA SER A 348 25.86 -1.44 -20.09
C SER A 348 25.45 -0.27 -19.22
N GLU A 349 24.13 -0.12 -19.01
CA GLU A 349 23.56 0.96 -18.22
C GLU A 349 22.27 0.47 -17.55
N VAL A 350 22.03 0.91 -16.35
CA VAL A 350 20.76 0.75 -15.64
C VAL A 350 20.20 2.11 -15.34
N LYS A 351 18.90 2.26 -15.60
CA LYS A 351 18.11 3.42 -15.22
C LYS A 351 16.91 2.98 -14.42
N LEU A 352 16.79 3.49 -13.19
CA LEU A 352 15.65 3.23 -12.32
C LEU A 352 14.87 4.51 -12.08
N LYS A 353 13.55 4.39 -12.07
CA LYS A 353 12.65 5.49 -11.76
C LYS A 353 11.64 5.06 -10.71
N ASP A 354 11.25 5.98 -9.82
CA ASP A 354 10.22 5.75 -8.82
C ASP A 354 9.32 6.98 -8.66
N TYR A 355 8.36 6.89 -7.79
CA TYR A 355 7.46 7.96 -7.40
C TYR A 355 7.24 7.97 -5.89
N THR A 356 7.26 9.17 -5.29
CA THR A 356 6.81 9.34 -3.92
C THR A 356 5.82 10.49 -3.82
N PHE A 357 4.65 10.21 -3.24
CA PHE A 357 3.63 11.24 -3.00
C PHE A 357 4.08 12.30 -1.97
N LYS A 358 5.09 12.00 -1.15
CA LYS A 358 5.67 12.94 -0.18
C LYS A 358 6.44 14.09 -0.86
N ASN A 359 6.95 13.83 -2.07
CA ASN A 359 7.62 14.81 -2.92
C ASN A 359 7.29 14.54 -4.41
N PRO A 360 6.08 14.86 -4.87
CA PRO A 360 5.60 14.48 -6.21
C PRO A 360 6.31 15.20 -7.37
N SER A 361 7.04 16.26 -7.09
CA SER A 361 7.82 17.01 -8.09
C SER A 361 9.26 16.50 -8.23
N TRP A 362 9.70 15.60 -7.35
CA TRP A 362 11.01 14.98 -7.46
C TRP A 362 11.02 14.01 -8.64
N THR A 363 12.01 14.14 -9.53
CA THR A 363 12.12 13.29 -10.73
C THR A 363 12.30 11.81 -10.40
N ALA A 364 12.90 11.52 -9.22
CA ALA A 364 13.14 10.17 -8.70
C ALA A 364 13.70 9.22 -9.77
N GLU A 365 14.69 9.68 -10.55
CA GLU A 365 15.31 8.94 -11.64
C GLU A 365 16.83 8.92 -11.44
N PHE A 366 17.42 7.73 -11.48
CA PHE A 366 18.85 7.51 -11.32
C PHE A 366 19.35 6.56 -12.39
N ASP A 367 20.52 6.86 -12.92
CA ASP A 367 21.23 6.05 -13.89
C ASP A 367 22.64 5.70 -13.42
N LYS A 368 23.13 4.58 -13.91
CA LYS A 368 24.48 4.11 -13.69
C LYS A 368 24.99 3.36 -14.90
N ALA A 369 26.09 3.84 -15.49
CA ALA A 369 26.80 3.13 -16.56
C ALA A 369 27.89 2.22 -15.99
N ALA A 370 28.13 1.11 -16.69
CA ALA A 370 29.16 0.15 -16.35
C ALA A 370 30.54 0.67 -16.73
N GLY A 371 31.48 0.72 -15.79
CA GLY A 371 32.86 1.14 -16.04
C GLY A 371 33.73 0.09 -16.77
N ASP A 372 33.25 -1.16 -16.86
CA ASP A 372 33.95 -2.34 -17.40
C ASP A 372 33.43 -2.80 -18.77
N ALA A 373 32.59 -2.02 -19.44
CA ALA A 373 31.92 -2.39 -20.69
C ALA A 373 32.78 -2.17 -21.97
N ASN A 374 34.10 -2.23 -21.86
CA ASN A 374 35.04 -1.88 -22.92
C ASN A 374 34.95 -2.76 -24.17
N ASN A 375 34.52 -4.02 -24.03
CA ASN A 375 34.46 -5.02 -25.11
C ASN A 375 33.05 -5.14 -25.72
N GLN A 376 32.15 -4.21 -25.42
CA GLN A 376 30.77 -4.23 -25.91
C GLN A 376 30.27 -2.80 -26.25
N ARG A 377 29.11 -2.72 -26.90
CA ARG A 377 28.43 -1.43 -27.16
C ARG A 377 27.91 -0.83 -25.87
N SER A 378 27.89 0.49 -25.77
CA SER A 378 27.39 1.25 -24.61
C SER A 378 25.87 1.44 -24.55
N GLY A 379 25.11 1.05 -25.58
CA GLY A 379 23.67 1.35 -25.70
C GLY A 379 22.72 0.25 -25.18
N TYR A 380 23.16 -0.63 -24.30
CA TYR A 380 22.30 -1.65 -23.71
C TYR A 380 21.75 -1.18 -22.35
N GLU A 381 20.76 -0.28 -22.41
CA GLU A 381 20.08 0.23 -21.22
C GLU A 381 19.10 -0.80 -20.67
N HIS A 382 19.09 -0.95 -19.35
CA HIS A 382 18.06 -1.64 -18.58
C HIS A 382 17.28 -0.60 -17.80
N TYR A 383 16.04 -0.30 -18.24
CA TYR A 383 15.12 0.60 -17.56
C TYR A 383 14.09 -0.18 -16.75
N ASP A 384 13.83 0.25 -15.50
CA ASP A 384 12.80 -0.35 -14.67
C ASP A 384 12.02 0.70 -13.87
N TYR A 385 10.71 0.44 -13.68
CA TYR A 385 9.78 1.21 -12.88
C TYR A 385 8.74 0.27 -12.27
N PRO A 386 8.46 0.35 -10.96
CA PRO A 386 9.07 1.21 -9.95
C PRO A 386 10.44 0.71 -9.46
N GLY A 387 11.36 1.65 -9.20
CA GLY A 387 12.70 1.35 -8.68
C GLY A 387 12.75 1.01 -7.20
N ARG A 388 11.64 1.20 -6.48
CA ARG A 388 11.41 0.84 -5.06
C ARG A 388 12.29 1.59 -4.06
N PHE A 389 12.71 2.79 -4.40
CA PHE A 389 13.42 3.71 -3.51
C PHE A 389 12.57 4.94 -3.21
N LYS A 390 12.85 5.61 -2.07
CA LYS A 390 12.08 6.77 -1.64
C LYS A 390 12.93 8.02 -1.39
N ASP A 391 14.24 7.90 -1.54
CA ASP A 391 15.21 8.97 -1.42
C ASP A 391 16.38 8.81 -2.41
N GLU A 392 17.25 9.82 -2.49
CA GLU A 392 18.36 9.88 -3.43
C GLU A 392 19.45 8.85 -3.12
N SER A 393 19.73 8.59 -1.85
CA SER A 393 20.76 7.65 -1.42
C SER A 393 20.41 6.23 -1.82
N GLN A 394 19.18 5.80 -1.51
CA GLN A 394 18.66 4.50 -1.91
C GLN A 394 18.59 4.38 -3.43
N GLY A 395 18.13 5.42 -4.14
CA GLY A 395 18.02 5.41 -5.60
C GLY A 395 19.36 5.16 -6.27
N LYS A 396 20.41 5.84 -5.83
CA LYS A 396 21.79 5.63 -6.32
C LYS A 396 22.30 4.23 -5.99
N ALA A 397 22.10 3.77 -4.76
CA ALA A 397 22.55 2.45 -4.31
C ALA A 397 21.86 1.33 -5.09
N PHE A 398 20.53 1.36 -5.19
CA PHE A 398 19.75 0.34 -5.89
C PHE A 398 20.05 0.28 -7.39
N THR A 399 20.29 1.44 -8.02
CA THR A 399 20.71 1.51 -9.42
C THR A 399 22.08 0.84 -9.62
N GLN A 400 23.02 1.06 -8.69
CA GLN A 400 24.31 0.39 -8.72
C GLN A 400 24.18 -1.12 -8.46
N TYR A 401 23.43 -1.52 -7.42
CA TYR A 401 23.22 -2.95 -7.12
C TYR A 401 22.55 -3.69 -8.28
N ARG A 402 21.60 -3.05 -8.94
CA ARG A 402 20.94 -3.61 -10.14
C ARG A 402 21.93 -3.80 -11.28
N LEU A 403 22.78 -2.82 -11.55
CA LEU A 403 23.81 -2.91 -12.59
C LEU A 403 24.80 -4.03 -12.27
N GLU A 404 25.34 -4.09 -11.06
CA GLU A 404 26.28 -5.13 -10.63
C GLU A 404 25.64 -6.53 -10.69
N SER A 405 24.37 -6.66 -10.28
CA SER A 405 23.61 -7.91 -10.36
C SER A 405 23.43 -8.39 -11.81
N LEU A 406 23.05 -7.50 -12.73
CA LEU A 406 22.86 -7.81 -14.16
C LEU A 406 24.19 -8.13 -14.85
N ARG A 407 25.32 -7.75 -14.27
CA ARG A 407 26.66 -7.95 -14.79
C ARG A 407 27.48 -8.95 -13.98
N THR A 408 26.88 -9.60 -13.00
CA THR A 408 27.55 -10.58 -12.12
C THR A 408 28.36 -11.61 -12.89
N ASP A 409 27.89 -12.05 -14.04
CA ASP A 409 28.55 -13.04 -14.91
C ASP A 409 29.18 -12.41 -16.17
N ALA A 410 29.27 -11.08 -16.25
CA ALA A 410 29.94 -10.40 -17.37
C ALA A 410 31.44 -10.77 -17.45
N HIS A 411 32.04 -11.12 -16.34
CA HIS A 411 33.45 -11.42 -16.22
C HIS A 411 33.72 -12.62 -15.29
N GLN A 412 33.16 -13.81 -15.55
CA GLN A 412 33.26 -15.02 -14.72
C GLN A 412 34.11 -16.11 -15.42
N GLY A 413 34.91 -16.91 -14.74
CA GLY A 413 35.60 -18.07 -15.30
C GLY A 413 35.14 -19.38 -14.68
N TRP A 414 35.60 -20.49 -15.26
CA TRP A 414 35.42 -21.79 -14.65
C TRP A 414 36.72 -22.61 -14.75
N GLY A 415 36.94 -23.44 -13.76
CA GLY A 415 38.12 -24.30 -13.70
C GLY A 415 37.86 -25.63 -13.01
N THR A 416 38.84 -26.50 -13.08
CA THR A 416 38.85 -27.76 -12.32
C THR A 416 40.12 -27.89 -11.52
N SER A 417 40.01 -28.50 -10.33
CA SER A 417 41.13 -28.71 -9.42
C SER A 417 40.94 -29.98 -8.58
N ASN A 418 42.00 -30.47 -7.97
CA ASN A 418 41.98 -31.51 -6.95
C ASN A 418 42.25 -30.94 -5.53
N SER A 419 42.19 -29.63 -5.36
CA SER A 419 42.41 -28.99 -4.05
C SER A 419 41.19 -29.12 -3.16
N ALA A 420 41.34 -29.54 -1.92
CA ALA A 420 40.30 -29.51 -0.91
C ALA A 420 40.14 -28.12 -0.27
N GLN A 421 41.03 -27.15 -0.52
CA GLN A 421 41.13 -25.89 0.20
C GLN A 421 40.34 -24.73 -0.44
N LEU A 422 39.87 -24.85 -1.66
CA LEU A 422 39.06 -23.84 -2.33
C LEU A 422 37.68 -23.73 -1.65
N SER A 423 37.18 -22.52 -1.47
CA SER A 423 35.86 -22.27 -0.88
C SER A 423 35.22 -21.05 -1.53
N VAL A 424 33.90 -21.01 -1.55
CA VAL A 424 33.16 -19.82 -1.94
C VAL A 424 33.53 -18.67 -1.01
N GLY A 425 33.71 -17.45 -1.54
CA GLY A 425 34.23 -16.33 -0.79
C GLY A 425 35.76 -16.36 -0.60
N GLY A 426 36.44 -17.49 -0.85
CA GLY A 426 37.89 -17.61 -0.78
C GLY A 426 38.63 -17.13 -2.04
N LEU A 427 39.93 -16.89 -1.91
CA LEU A 427 40.79 -16.44 -3.00
C LEU A 427 41.64 -17.57 -3.54
N LEU A 428 41.72 -17.68 -4.85
CA LEU A 428 42.69 -18.52 -5.59
C LEU A 428 43.78 -17.64 -6.17
N GLN A 429 45.01 -17.84 -5.77
CA GLN A 429 46.19 -17.32 -6.47
C GLN A 429 46.60 -18.35 -7.52
N LEU A 430 46.26 -18.10 -8.77
CA LEU A 430 46.74 -18.96 -9.87
C LEU A 430 48.22 -18.68 -10.15
N THR A 431 48.98 -19.76 -10.39
CA THR A 431 50.39 -19.65 -10.74
C THR A 431 50.72 -20.60 -11.91
N ASN A 432 51.84 -20.39 -12.58
CA ASN A 432 52.37 -21.21 -13.66
C ASN A 432 51.46 -21.37 -14.90
N HIS A 433 50.47 -20.46 -15.06
CA HIS A 433 49.70 -20.45 -16.28
C HIS A 433 50.50 -19.81 -17.43
N PRO A 434 50.50 -20.39 -18.66
CA PRO A 434 51.24 -19.86 -19.80
C PRO A 434 50.89 -18.42 -20.16
N ASN A 435 49.65 -18.02 -20.01
CA ASN A 435 49.26 -16.64 -20.10
C ASN A 435 49.49 -15.95 -18.71
N ALA A 436 50.56 -15.15 -18.67
CA ALA A 436 50.98 -14.46 -17.43
C ALA A 436 49.89 -13.57 -16.81
N SER A 437 48.98 -13.00 -17.61
CA SER A 437 47.89 -12.16 -17.13
C SER A 437 46.85 -12.92 -16.29
N LEU A 438 46.83 -14.23 -16.34
CA LEU A 438 45.97 -15.08 -15.55
C LEU A 438 46.58 -15.51 -14.22
N ASN A 439 47.89 -15.32 -14.02
CA ASN A 439 48.60 -15.60 -12.78
C ASN A 439 48.34 -14.49 -11.75
N THR A 440 47.10 -14.39 -11.31
CA THR A 440 46.61 -13.36 -10.37
C THR A 440 45.63 -13.95 -9.39
N LEU A 441 45.06 -13.10 -8.52
CA LEU A 441 44.05 -13.45 -7.51
C LEU A 441 42.68 -13.49 -8.13
N TRP A 442 41.97 -14.57 -7.87
CA TRP A 442 40.59 -14.82 -8.30
C TRP A 442 39.71 -15.17 -7.12
N GLN A 443 38.51 -14.69 -7.13
CA GLN A 443 37.49 -14.96 -6.14
C GLN A 443 36.61 -16.14 -6.60
N ILE A 444 36.44 -17.13 -5.72
CA ILE A 444 35.58 -18.29 -6.03
C ILE A 444 34.12 -17.91 -5.71
N SER A 445 33.27 -18.00 -6.71
CA SER A 445 31.82 -17.66 -6.59
C SER A 445 30.94 -18.92 -6.46
N ARG A 446 31.40 -20.06 -6.98
CA ARG A 446 30.73 -21.36 -6.90
C ARG A 446 31.74 -22.47 -6.94
N ILE A 447 31.48 -23.57 -6.26
CA ILE A 447 32.29 -24.76 -6.30
C ILE A 447 31.43 -26.02 -6.13
N VAL A 448 31.79 -27.07 -6.87
CA VAL A 448 31.22 -28.42 -6.73
C VAL A 448 32.35 -29.40 -6.52
N TYR A 449 32.39 -30.02 -5.37
CA TYR A 449 33.31 -31.07 -5.02
C TYR A 449 32.72 -32.45 -5.32
N ARG A 450 33.49 -33.35 -5.89
CA ARG A 450 33.14 -34.75 -6.01
C ARG A 450 34.24 -35.60 -5.44
N GLY A 451 33.89 -36.39 -4.43
CA GLY A 451 34.79 -37.37 -3.80
C GLY A 451 34.31 -38.79 -4.02
N SER A 452 35.26 -39.72 -4.29
CA SER A 452 34.96 -41.13 -4.38
C SER A 452 36.01 -41.93 -3.61
N GLN A 453 35.55 -42.83 -2.71
CA GLN A 453 36.40 -43.65 -1.83
C GLN A 453 35.98 -45.11 -1.97
N PRO A 454 36.40 -45.77 -3.07
CA PRO A 454 36.02 -47.16 -3.35
C PRO A 454 36.39 -48.16 -2.24
N GLN A 455 37.42 -47.86 -1.43
CA GLN A 455 37.82 -48.66 -0.27
C GLN A 455 36.77 -48.78 0.81
N ALA A 456 35.71 -47.94 0.81
CA ALA A 456 34.56 -48.08 1.69
C ALA A 456 33.65 -49.28 1.29
N LEU A 457 33.83 -49.82 0.07
CA LEU A 457 33.13 -51.00 -0.43
C LEU A 457 34.00 -52.26 -0.18
N GLU A 458 33.65 -53.09 0.79
CA GLU A 458 34.50 -54.23 1.24
C GLU A 458 34.74 -55.34 0.20
N GLN A 459 33.93 -55.43 -0.84
CA GLN A 459 34.07 -56.52 -1.85
C GLN A 459 34.21 -55.97 -3.28
N GLU A 460 33.84 -54.72 -3.56
CA GLU A 460 33.80 -54.19 -4.95
C GLU A 460 34.81 -53.06 -5.20
N GLY A 461 35.53 -52.63 -4.16
CA GLY A 461 36.44 -51.48 -4.22
C GLY A 461 37.59 -51.61 -5.22
N GLY A 462 38.08 -52.80 -5.45
CA GLY A 462 39.21 -53.06 -6.34
C GLY A 462 40.41 -52.17 -6.06
N ASP A 463 41.34 -52.10 -7.04
CA ASP A 463 42.55 -51.28 -6.95
C ASP A 463 42.33 -49.79 -7.25
N LYS A 464 41.06 -49.28 -7.26
CA LYS A 464 40.74 -47.88 -7.51
C LYS A 464 41.14 -46.98 -6.36
N ALA A 465 41.92 -45.96 -6.63
CA ALA A 465 42.32 -44.96 -5.61
C ALA A 465 41.16 -44.05 -5.20
N THR A 466 41.23 -43.56 -3.97
CA THR A 466 40.35 -42.44 -3.54
C THR A 466 40.66 -41.20 -4.39
N THR A 467 39.60 -40.54 -4.89
CA THR A 467 39.72 -39.37 -5.73
C THR A 467 38.93 -38.20 -5.17
N LEU A 468 39.48 -37.00 -5.35
CA LEU A 468 38.82 -35.73 -5.11
C LEU A 468 39.01 -34.85 -6.33
N GLU A 469 37.93 -34.35 -6.87
CA GLU A 469 37.91 -33.34 -7.93
C GLU A 469 36.90 -32.24 -7.58
N ASN A 470 37.19 -31.04 -8.01
CA ASN A 470 36.21 -29.98 -7.94
C ASN A 470 36.14 -29.19 -9.24
N GLU A 471 34.94 -28.70 -9.51
CA GLU A 471 34.66 -27.72 -10.55
C GLU A 471 34.34 -26.42 -9.84
N PHE A 472 34.98 -25.33 -10.25
CA PHE A 472 34.75 -24.03 -9.62
C PHE A 472 34.50 -22.93 -10.65
N GLU A 473 33.66 -21.97 -10.27
CA GLU A 473 33.48 -20.71 -10.98
C GLU A 473 34.18 -19.61 -10.21
N PHE A 474 34.74 -18.67 -10.93
CA PHE A 474 35.51 -17.59 -10.35
C PHE A 474 35.29 -16.25 -11.06
N ILE A 475 35.50 -15.18 -10.32
CA ILE A 475 35.46 -13.81 -10.82
C ILE A 475 36.76 -13.07 -10.41
N PRO A 476 37.04 -11.91 -10.99
CA PRO A 476 38.14 -11.06 -10.52
C PRO A 476 37.99 -10.68 -9.06
N ARG A 477 39.08 -10.61 -8.32
CA ARG A 477 39.10 -10.28 -6.91
C ARG A 477 38.29 -9.00 -6.55
N HIS A 478 38.33 -8.00 -7.43
CA HIS A 478 37.74 -6.67 -7.15
C HIS A 478 36.32 -6.50 -7.66
N GLN A 479 35.78 -7.50 -8.31
CA GLN A 479 34.41 -7.47 -8.79
C GLN A 479 33.45 -7.75 -7.65
N SER A 480 32.47 -6.85 -7.46
CA SER A 480 31.32 -7.11 -6.58
C SER A 480 30.42 -8.14 -7.23
N TRP A 481 30.21 -9.26 -6.56
CA TRP A 481 29.21 -10.23 -6.93
C TRP A 481 27.88 -9.84 -6.24
N ARG A 482 26.77 -9.81 -6.98
CA ARG A 482 25.44 -9.56 -6.43
C ARG A 482 24.49 -10.64 -6.88
N PRO A 483 23.60 -11.13 -5.99
CA PRO A 483 22.55 -12.05 -6.43
C PRO A 483 21.61 -11.37 -7.42
N MET A 484 21.06 -12.16 -8.34
CA MET A 484 19.97 -11.68 -9.19
C MET A 484 18.75 -11.35 -8.33
N GLN A 485 18.09 -10.24 -8.63
CA GLN A 485 16.86 -9.89 -7.92
C GLN A 485 15.80 -10.98 -8.12
N LEU A 486 15.24 -11.44 -7.02
CA LEU A 486 14.18 -12.42 -7.01
C LEU A 486 12.81 -11.74 -7.19
N THR A 487 11.90 -12.46 -7.84
CA THR A 487 10.53 -11.94 -8.02
C THR A 487 9.85 -11.81 -6.68
N LYS A 488 9.43 -10.60 -6.34
CA LYS A 488 8.65 -10.31 -5.14
C LYS A 488 7.25 -10.93 -5.25
N PRO A 489 6.71 -11.54 -4.19
CA PRO A 489 5.33 -12.00 -4.20
C PRO A 489 4.37 -10.85 -4.52
N ARG A 490 3.39 -11.10 -5.36
CA ARG A 490 2.37 -10.11 -5.74
C ARG A 490 1.05 -10.42 -5.07
N VAL A 491 0.37 -9.37 -4.64
CA VAL A 491 -1.00 -9.45 -4.17
C VAL A 491 -1.93 -9.41 -5.38
N GLU A 492 -2.66 -10.48 -5.60
CA GLU A 492 -3.59 -10.61 -6.72
C GLU A 492 -4.98 -10.13 -6.30
N GLY A 493 -5.28 -8.87 -6.57
CA GLY A 493 -6.56 -8.23 -6.30
C GLY A 493 -6.70 -7.63 -4.89
N PRO A 494 -7.83 -6.97 -4.62
CA PRO A 494 -8.07 -6.27 -3.38
C PRO A 494 -8.27 -7.21 -2.19
N GLN A 495 -7.96 -6.70 -1.00
CA GLN A 495 -8.10 -7.40 0.27
C GLN A 495 -8.93 -6.59 1.26
N ILE A 496 -9.47 -7.28 2.26
CA ILE A 496 -10.17 -6.67 3.38
C ILE A 496 -9.20 -6.44 4.54
N ALA A 497 -9.31 -5.25 5.15
CA ALA A 497 -8.59 -4.91 6.36
C ALA A 497 -9.50 -4.09 7.29
N ILE A 498 -9.10 -3.98 8.55
CA ILE A 498 -9.82 -3.20 9.57
C ILE A 498 -9.02 -1.94 9.90
N VAL A 499 -9.70 -0.81 9.99
CA VAL A 499 -9.09 0.46 10.41
C VAL A 499 -8.75 0.39 11.89
N VAL A 500 -7.53 0.75 12.24
CA VAL A 500 -7.03 0.73 13.61
C VAL A 500 -6.46 2.07 14.04
N GLY A 501 -6.30 2.25 15.35
CA GLY A 501 -5.75 3.45 15.95
C GLY A 501 -5.46 3.26 17.44
N PRO A 502 -5.03 4.32 18.14
CA PRO A 502 -4.86 4.32 19.58
C PRO A 502 -6.16 3.97 20.31
N LYS A 503 -6.03 3.43 21.51
CA LYS A 503 -7.18 3.14 22.35
C LYS A 503 -8.07 4.35 22.57
N ASP A 504 -9.37 4.16 22.52
CA ASP A 504 -10.41 5.20 22.71
C ASP A 504 -10.41 6.31 21.65
N GLU A 505 -9.76 6.09 20.49
CA GLU A 505 -9.81 6.99 19.35
C GLU A 505 -10.74 6.44 18.26
N GLU A 506 -11.59 7.32 17.71
CA GLU A 506 -12.52 6.97 16.64
C GLU A 506 -11.99 7.33 15.25
N ILE A 507 -11.18 8.38 15.13
CA ILE A 507 -10.65 8.86 13.87
C ILE A 507 -9.16 9.12 14.03
N TYR A 508 -8.34 8.26 13.45
CA TYR A 508 -6.89 8.36 13.54
C TYR A 508 -6.28 8.51 12.15
N CYS A 509 -5.78 9.71 11.84
CA CYS A 509 -5.17 9.99 10.55
C CYS A 509 -3.99 10.97 10.69
N ASP A 510 -3.13 11.00 9.66
CA ASP A 510 -2.07 11.98 9.55
C ASP A 510 -2.47 13.20 8.70
N LYS A 511 -1.53 14.12 8.50
CA LYS A 511 -1.73 15.35 7.70
C LYS A 511 -2.07 15.12 6.22
N PHE A 512 -1.88 13.93 5.70
CA PHE A 512 -2.25 13.52 4.33
C PHE A 512 -3.58 12.77 4.27
N GLY A 513 -4.28 12.62 5.41
CA GLY A 513 -5.48 11.80 5.50
C GLY A 513 -5.22 10.30 5.39
N ARG A 514 -3.99 9.86 5.66
CA ARG A 514 -3.65 8.44 5.73
C ARG A 514 -4.16 7.84 7.02
N ILE A 515 -4.43 6.56 7.02
CA ILE A 515 -4.91 5.78 8.16
C ILE A 515 -4.02 4.58 8.44
N LYS A 516 -4.24 3.92 9.55
CA LYS A 516 -3.58 2.67 9.91
C LYS A 516 -4.55 1.51 9.89
N LEU A 517 -4.06 0.33 9.53
CA LEU A 517 -4.86 -0.85 9.25
C LEU A 517 -4.33 -2.08 9.97
N GLN A 518 -5.24 -3.01 10.26
CA GLN A 518 -4.92 -4.39 10.55
C GLN A 518 -5.33 -5.27 9.37
N PHE A 519 -4.36 -5.89 8.72
CA PHE A 519 -4.62 -6.92 7.72
C PHE A 519 -5.01 -8.23 8.40
N LEU A 520 -6.02 -8.93 7.86
CA LEU A 520 -6.54 -10.16 8.46
C LEU A 520 -5.56 -11.33 8.42
N TRP A 521 -4.60 -11.29 7.51
CA TRP A 521 -3.54 -12.30 7.37
C TRP A 521 -2.31 -12.02 8.25
N ASP A 522 -2.17 -10.81 8.78
CA ASP A 522 -1.05 -10.46 9.65
C ASP A 522 -1.24 -11.09 11.03
N ARG A 523 -0.41 -12.06 11.34
CA ARG A 523 -0.47 -12.84 12.58
C ARG A 523 0.10 -12.13 13.80
N GLU A 524 0.92 -11.11 13.58
CA GLU A 524 1.64 -10.38 14.63
C GLU A 524 0.99 -9.04 14.96
N GLY A 525 0.00 -8.65 14.17
CA GLY A 525 -0.76 -7.41 14.35
C GLY A 525 -1.57 -7.40 15.65
N GLN A 526 -1.54 -6.27 16.34
CA GLN A 526 -2.12 -6.09 17.69
C GLN A 526 -3.45 -5.33 17.68
N TYR A 527 -4.02 -5.04 16.51
CA TYR A 527 -5.24 -4.25 16.32
C TYR A 527 -5.18 -2.86 16.97
N ASN A 528 -4.02 -2.22 16.89
CA ASN A 528 -3.76 -0.88 17.40
C ASN A 528 -2.99 -0.02 16.36
N ASP A 529 -2.54 1.15 16.76
CA ASP A 529 -1.79 2.10 15.91
C ASP A 529 -0.38 1.63 15.51
N HIS A 530 0.04 0.45 15.98
CA HIS A 530 1.28 -0.21 15.56
C HIS A 530 1.07 -1.31 14.51
N SER A 531 -0.17 -1.63 14.13
CA SER A 531 -0.47 -2.74 13.23
C SER A 531 -0.03 -2.51 11.77
N SER A 532 0.11 -1.27 11.31
CA SER A 532 0.64 -0.95 9.97
C SER A 532 1.35 0.39 9.92
N CYS A 533 2.03 0.67 8.80
CA CYS A 533 2.40 2.03 8.44
C CYS A 533 1.17 2.90 8.14
N TRP A 534 1.40 4.19 7.87
CA TRP A 534 0.39 5.09 7.35
C TRP A 534 0.03 4.76 5.90
N ILE A 535 -1.22 4.39 5.64
CA ILE A 535 -1.71 3.96 4.32
C ILE A 535 -2.62 5.03 3.73
N ARG A 536 -2.40 5.37 2.47
CA ARG A 536 -3.19 6.37 1.72
C ARG A 536 -4.61 5.87 1.49
N VAL A 537 -5.57 6.82 1.51
CA VAL A 537 -6.98 6.56 1.21
C VAL A 537 -7.35 7.31 -0.08
N THR A 538 -7.90 6.61 -1.05
CA THR A 538 -8.49 7.25 -2.23
C THR A 538 -9.72 8.05 -1.83
N GLN A 539 -9.90 9.20 -2.45
CA GLN A 539 -11.08 10.05 -2.26
C GLN A 539 -11.80 10.18 -3.59
N PRO A 540 -13.14 10.28 -3.62
CA PRO A 540 -13.89 10.42 -4.87
C PRO A 540 -13.48 11.64 -5.69
N TRP A 541 -12.98 12.68 -5.03
CA TRP A 541 -12.51 13.91 -5.66
C TRP A 541 -11.38 14.52 -4.83
N ALA A 542 -10.20 14.72 -5.43
CA ALA A 542 -9.02 15.23 -4.73
C ALA A 542 -8.27 16.26 -5.58
N GLY A 543 -8.29 17.51 -5.17
CA GLY A 543 -7.57 18.62 -5.79
C GLY A 543 -6.77 19.43 -4.76
N LYS A 544 -6.02 20.43 -5.22
CA LYS A 544 -5.20 21.29 -4.36
C LYS A 544 -6.10 22.18 -3.49
N ASN A 545 -6.30 21.80 -2.22
CA ASN A 545 -7.16 22.45 -1.24
C ASN A 545 -8.68 22.44 -1.57
N TRP A 546 -9.13 21.52 -2.43
CA TRP A 546 -10.54 21.33 -2.74
C TRP A 546 -10.84 19.86 -3.06
N GLY A 547 -12.08 19.45 -2.94
CA GLY A 547 -12.52 18.10 -3.22
C GLY A 547 -13.45 17.54 -2.13
N MET A 548 -13.58 16.21 -2.11
CA MET A 548 -14.35 15.47 -1.13
C MET A 548 -13.41 14.64 -0.27
N ILE A 549 -13.52 14.77 1.05
CA ILE A 549 -12.73 13.98 1.99
C ILE A 549 -13.64 13.34 3.04
N ALA A 550 -13.46 12.05 3.25
CA ALA A 550 -14.10 11.30 4.33
C ALA A 550 -13.10 10.29 4.90
N ILE A 551 -12.58 10.55 6.08
CA ILE A 551 -11.60 9.67 6.72
C ILE A 551 -12.31 8.42 7.25
N PRO A 552 -11.84 7.21 6.93
CA PRO A 552 -12.32 5.97 7.55
C PRO A 552 -12.09 5.98 9.06
N ARG A 553 -13.05 5.45 9.81
CA ARG A 553 -12.99 5.41 11.28
C ARG A 553 -12.46 4.09 11.79
N VAL A 554 -11.86 4.09 12.96
CA VAL A 554 -11.40 2.90 13.66
C VAL A 554 -12.54 1.88 13.79
N GLY A 555 -12.26 0.61 13.48
CA GLY A 555 -13.23 -0.48 13.46
C GLY A 555 -13.98 -0.66 12.13
N GLN A 556 -13.87 0.28 11.18
CA GLN A 556 -14.48 0.09 9.86
C GLN A 556 -13.71 -0.92 9.00
N GLU A 557 -14.45 -1.71 8.27
CA GLU A 557 -13.92 -2.59 7.24
C GLU A 557 -13.69 -1.83 5.94
N ILE A 558 -12.52 -2.02 5.37
CA ILE A 558 -12.08 -1.32 4.16
C ILE A 558 -11.54 -2.28 3.13
N VAL A 559 -11.60 -1.85 1.89
CA VAL A 559 -11.00 -2.54 0.74
C VAL A 559 -9.65 -1.90 0.46
N VAL A 560 -8.60 -2.72 0.47
CA VAL A 560 -7.22 -2.33 0.22
C VAL A 560 -6.76 -2.97 -1.08
N ASP A 561 -6.23 -2.17 -1.96
CA ASP A 561 -5.51 -2.61 -3.15
C ASP A 561 -4.01 -2.34 -3.00
N PHE A 562 -3.19 -2.83 -3.92
CA PHE A 562 -1.73 -2.74 -3.85
C PHE A 562 -1.20 -2.22 -5.18
N LEU A 563 -0.46 -1.12 -5.14
CA LEU A 563 0.13 -0.53 -6.35
C LEU A 563 1.09 -1.53 -7.00
N GLU A 564 0.89 -1.82 -8.28
CA GLU A 564 1.63 -2.84 -9.03
C GLU A 564 1.54 -4.26 -8.41
N GLY A 565 0.60 -4.50 -7.49
CA GLY A 565 0.52 -5.73 -6.71
C GLY A 565 1.62 -5.88 -5.65
N ASP A 566 2.38 -4.82 -5.37
CA ASP A 566 3.46 -4.84 -4.38
C ASP A 566 2.89 -4.81 -2.95
N PRO A 567 3.10 -5.87 -2.13
CA PRO A 567 2.59 -5.92 -0.76
C PRO A 567 3.10 -4.77 0.13
N ASP A 568 4.21 -4.10 -0.23
CA ASP A 568 4.74 -2.95 0.49
C ASP A 568 4.07 -1.62 0.07
N GLN A 569 3.16 -1.63 -0.90
CA GLN A 569 2.52 -0.44 -1.46
C GLN A 569 0.99 -0.48 -1.35
N PRO A 570 0.42 -0.69 -0.14
CA PRO A 570 -1.03 -0.73 0.04
C PRO A 570 -1.66 0.65 -0.17
N ILE A 571 -2.90 0.65 -0.70
CA ILE A 571 -3.74 1.84 -0.85
C ILE A 571 -5.20 1.45 -0.60
N VAL A 572 -5.91 2.23 0.21
CA VAL A 572 -7.33 2.02 0.47
C VAL A 572 -8.14 2.54 -0.71
N THR A 573 -8.96 1.70 -1.31
CA THR A 573 -9.78 2.00 -2.49
C THR A 573 -11.27 2.05 -2.21
N GLY A 574 -11.75 1.47 -1.09
CA GLY A 574 -13.16 1.42 -0.77
C GLY A 574 -13.45 1.07 0.68
N ARG A 575 -14.75 0.97 0.98
CA ARG A 575 -15.30 0.57 2.28
C ARG A 575 -16.45 -0.40 2.06
N THR A 576 -16.68 -1.31 3.00
CA THR A 576 -17.78 -2.25 2.98
C THR A 576 -18.52 -2.24 4.31
N TYR A 577 -19.80 -2.60 4.25
CA TYR A 577 -20.57 -2.90 5.45
C TYR A 577 -20.42 -4.37 5.81
N HIS A 578 -20.59 -4.70 7.09
CA HIS A 578 -20.57 -6.08 7.57
C HIS A 578 -21.57 -6.26 8.72
N ALA A 579 -21.70 -7.48 9.23
CA ALA A 579 -22.76 -7.85 10.18
C ALA A 579 -22.84 -7.03 11.47
N THR A 580 -21.74 -6.40 11.90
CA THR A 580 -21.70 -5.53 13.08
C THR A 580 -21.53 -4.04 12.73
N ASN A 581 -21.39 -3.72 11.46
CA ASN A 581 -21.34 -2.36 10.92
C ASN A 581 -22.28 -2.28 9.72
N MET A 582 -23.59 -2.27 10.02
CA MET A 582 -24.66 -2.30 9.03
C MET A 582 -24.84 -0.93 8.35
N PRO A 583 -25.47 -0.90 7.14
CA PRO A 583 -25.90 0.34 6.50
C PRO A 583 -26.78 1.18 7.41
N PRO A 584 -26.86 2.53 7.19
CA PRO A 584 -27.62 3.43 8.04
C PRO A 584 -29.10 3.10 8.11
N ASP A 585 -29.67 2.52 7.05
CA ASP A 585 -31.08 2.17 6.97
C ASP A 585 -31.31 0.67 6.77
N ALA A 586 -32.48 0.19 7.19
CA ALA A 586 -32.85 -1.22 7.13
C ALA A 586 -33.03 -1.70 5.67
N LEU A 587 -32.10 -2.46 5.16
CA LEU A 587 -32.22 -3.13 3.87
C LEU A 587 -32.89 -4.50 4.04
N PRO A 588 -33.71 -4.94 3.07
CA PRO A 588 -34.00 -4.33 1.77
C PRO A 588 -35.16 -3.31 1.78
N ALA A 589 -35.75 -2.99 2.93
CA ALA A 589 -36.92 -2.10 3.02
C ALA A 589 -36.61 -0.69 2.47
N SER A 590 -35.45 -0.12 2.80
CA SER A 590 -35.02 1.22 2.39
C SER A 590 -34.18 1.22 1.10
N LYS A 591 -34.42 0.27 0.17
CA LYS A 591 -33.60 0.13 -1.05
C LYS A 591 -33.70 1.30 -2.04
N THR A 592 -34.71 2.18 -1.88
CA THR A 592 -34.90 3.37 -2.69
C THR A 592 -34.18 4.59 -2.15
N GLN A 593 -33.55 4.46 -0.97
CA GLN A 593 -32.87 5.55 -0.30
C GLN A 593 -31.37 5.58 -0.63
N MET A 594 -30.86 6.77 -0.91
CA MET A 594 -29.44 7.09 -1.00
C MET A 594 -29.10 8.03 0.17
N ASN A 595 -28.19 7.57 1.04
CA ASN A 595 -27.77 8.31 2.23
C ASN A 595 -26.31 8.73 2.17
N LEU A 596 -26.05 10.04 2.39
CA LEU A 596 -24.75 10.57 2.77
C LEU A 596 -24.83 11.01 4.23
N MET A 597 -24.47 10.12 5.15
CA MET A 597 -24.63 10.32 6.59
C MET A 597 -23.27 10.28 7.28
N SER A 598 -22.96 11.32 8.08
CA SER A 598 -21.83 11.35 8.99
C SER A 598 -22.23 10.81 10.37
N GLN A 599 -21.29 10.75 11.29
CA GLN A 599 -21.54 10.47 12.71
C GLN A 599 -20.78 11.48 13.56
N THR A 600 -21.39 11.95 14.64
CA THR A 600 -20.74 12.84 15.59
C THR A 600 -19.52 12.14 16.22
N TYR A 601 -18.37 12.84 16.27
CA TYR A 601 -17.15 12.35 16.89
C TYR A 601 -17.33 12.25 18.41
N LYS A 602 -17.06 11.07 18.97
CA LYS A 602 -17.21 10.76 20.39
C LYS A 602 -18.58 11.16 20.98
N GLY A 603 -19.63 11.02 20.18
CA GLY A 603 -20.98 11.38 20.62
C GLY A 603 -22.07 10.80 19.75
N GLY A 604 -23.32 11.06 20.11
CA GLY A 604 -24.50 10.66 19.32
C GLY A 604 -24.92 11.72 18.31
N GLY A 605 -25.63 11.30 17.27
CA GLY A 605 -26.15 12.15 16.21
C GLY A 605 -25.31 12.19 14.94
N TYR A 606 -25.82 12.92 13.93
CA TYR A 606 -25.24 12.91 12.58
C TYR A 606 -25.53 14.20 11.81
N ASN A 607 -24.82 14.45 10.74
CA ASN A 607 -25.23 15.36 9.66
C ASN A 607 -25.48 14.51 8.42
N GLY A 608 -26.51 14.83 7.64
CA GLY A 608 -26.90 13.97 6.54
C GLY A 608 -27.60 14.68 5.39
N LEU A 609 -27.48 14.04 4.24
CA LEU A 609 -28.27 14.28 3.03
C LEU A 609 -28.85 12.94 2.63
N MET A 610 -30.18 12.82 2.63
CA MET A 610 -30.89 11.63 2.23
C MET A 610 -31.81 11.94 1.06
N MET A 611 -31.81 11.07 0.05
CA MET A 611 -32.74 11.07 -1.08
C MET A 611 -33.53 9.76 -1.06
N ASP A 612 -34.85 9.85 -1.13
CA ASP A 612 -35.73 8.70 -1.29
C ASP A 612 -36.48 8.81 -2.63
N ASP A 613 -36.27 7.85 -3.50
CA ASP A 613 -36.88 7.81 -4.84
C ASP A 613 -38.11 6.87 -4.92
N ALA A 614 -38.68 6.49 -3.77
CA ALA A 614 -39.87 5.67 -3.74
C ALA A 614 -41.05 6.38 -4.44
N THR A 615 -41.69 5.73 -5.42
CA THR A 615 -42.82 6.30 -6.19
C THR A 615 -43.90 6.85 -5.28
N ASN A 616 -44.34 8.09 -5.51
CA ASN A 616 -45.27 8.88 -4.70
C ASN A 616 -44.83 9.22 -3.27
N ASN A 617 -43.55 8.96 -2.94
CA ASN A 617 -42.96 9.29 -1.65
C ASN A 617 -41.55 9.88 -1.78
N GLN A 618 -41.26 10.45 -2.95
CA GLN A 618 -39.96 11.06 -3.23
C GLN A 618 -39.67 12.21 -2.26
N ARG A 619 -38.48 12.24 -1.68
CA ARG A 619 -38.09 13.34 -0.77
C ARG A 619 -36.57 13.53 -0.73
N LEU A 620 -36.18 14.73 -0.38
CA LEU A 620 -34.83 15.14 -0.09
C LEU A 620 -34.77 15.70 1.33
N ASP A 621 -34.05 15.03 2.22
CA ASP A 621 -33.86 15.49 3.61
C ASP A 621 -32.43 15.99 3.80
N LEU A 622 -32.31 17.16 4.38
CA LEU A 622 -31.03 17.74 4.81
C LEU A 622 -31.05 17.92 6.33
N HIS A 623 -30.17 17.20 7.02
CA HIS A 623 -30.10 17.23 8.49
C HIS A 623 -28.76 17.78 8.98
N ALA A 624 -28.80 18.77 9.85
CA ALA A 624 -27.67 19.31 10.57
C ALA A 624 -27.83 19.07 12.08
N GLN A 625 -26.92 18.29 12.68
CA GLN A 625 -26.98 17.96 14.11
C GLN A 625 -26.93 19.19 15.03
N LYS A 626 -26.25 20.24 14.62
CA LYS A 626 -26.13 21.46 15.46
C LYS A 626 -26.37 22.73 14.65
N ASN A 627 -25.46 23.09 13.78
CA ASN A 627 -25.52 24.35 13.04
C ASN A 627 -25.54 24.07 11.54
N MET A 628 -26.37 24.81 10.81
CA MET A 628 -26.39 24.85 9.36
C MET A 628 -26.07 26.26 8.88
N ASN A 629 -25.03 26.41 8.03
CA ASN A 629 -24.65 27.68 7.42
C ASN A 629 -24.74 27.57 5.90
N THR A 630 -25.51 28.45 5.28
CA THR A 630 -25.59 28.58 3.83
C THR A 630 -25.06 29.95 3.42
N LYS A 631 -24.08 29.98 2.51
CA LYS A 631 -23.51 31.21 1.95
C LYS A 631 -23.61 31.19 0.45
N VAL A 632 -24.33 32.13 -0.12
CA VAL A 632 -24.48 32.36 -1.55
C VAL A 632 -23.83 33.70 -1.89
N LEU A 633 -22.90 33.71 -2.82
CA LEU A 633 -22.14 34.93 -3.16
C LEU A 633 -22.86 35.84 -4.18
N ASN A 634 -23.84 35.34 -4.90
CA ASN A 634 -24.60 36.08 -5.91
C ASN A 634 -26.09 35.83 -5.61
N ASP A 635 -26.81 35.14 -6.44
CA ASP A 635 -28.26 35.03 -6.36
C ASP A 635 -28.70 33.71 -5.75
N GLN A 636 -29.77 33.71 -4.98
CA GLN A 636 -30.50 32.54 -4.51
C GLN A 636 -31.92 32.56 -4.98
N THR A 637 -32.38 31.53 -5.65
CA THR A 637 -33.76 31.36 -6.07
C THR A 637 -34.38 30.11 -5.45
N ALA A 638 -35.59 30.20 -4.95
CA ALA A 638 -36.35 29.05 -4.44
C ALA A 638 -37.75 29.05 -5.06
N SER A 639 -38.13 27.90 -5.65
CA SER A 639 -39.50 27.67 -6.17
C SER A 639 -40.11 26.47 -5.47
N VAL A 640 -41.25 26.64 -4.85
CA VAL A 640 -41.98 25.59 -4.14
C VAL A 640 -43.34 25.44 -4.78
N GLY A 641 -43.60 24.27 -5.36
CA GLY A 641 -44.83 23.98 -6.11
C GLY A 641 -46.09 23.81 -5.26
N ASN A 642 -45.95 23.57 -3.96
CA ASN A 642 -47.07 23.39 -3.05
C ASN A 642 -46.82 24.21 -1.73
N ASN A 643 -46.58 23.55 -0.63
CA ASN A 643 -46.52 24.23 0.67
C ASN A 643 -45.06 24.47 1.11
N ARG A 644 -44.79 25.59 1.77
CA ARG A 644 -43.58 25.88 2.51
C ARG A 644 -43.91 26.18 3.96
N SER A 645 -43.20 25.48 4.88
CA SER A 645 -43.31 25.76 6.32
C SER A 645 -41.92 26.15 6.83
N LEU A 646 -41.86 27.10 7.78
CA LEU A 646 -40.65 27.46 8.53
C LEU A 646 -41.02 27.52 10.01
N ASP A 647 -40.39 26.72 10.83
CA ASP A 647 -40.54 26.71 12.29
C ASP A 647 -39.20 27.08 12.93
N VAL A 648 -39.16 28.15 13.72
CA VAL A 648 -37.99 28.66 14.40
C VAL A 648 -38.28 28.79 15.88
N THR A 649 -37.80 27.86 16.69
CA THR A 649 -38.00 27.84 18.15
C THR A 649 -37.33 29.05 18.86
N GLY A 650 -36.24 29.54 18.31
CA GLY A 650 -35.52 30.71 18.84
C GLY A 650 -35.84 32.00 18.09
N ASN A 651 -34.84 32.75 17.74
CA ASN A 651 -34.98 34.03 17.05
C ASN A 651 -34.82 33.85 15.54
N ASP A 652 -35.69 34.48 14.76
CA ASP A 652 -35.51 34.70 13.32
C ASP A 652 -35.07 36.17 13.10
N SER A 653 -33.99 36.36 12.31
CA SER A 653 -33.49 37.71 11.99
C SER A 653 -33.23 37.77 10.46
N THR A 654 -33.89 38.72 9.81
CA THR A 654 -33.77 38.93 8.36
C THR A 654 -33.29 40.37 8.09
N THR A 655 -32.15 40.47 7.39
CA THR A 655 -31.63 41.78 6.93
C THR A 655 -31.65 41.80 5.41
N ILE A 656 -32.28 42.83 4.84
CA ILE A 656 -32.41 43.08 3.39
C ILE A 656 -31.74 44.40 3.08
N GLY A 657 -30.65 44.35 2.29
CA GLY A 657 -29.88 45.55 1.94
C GLY A 657 -30.57 46.51 0.95
N LYS A 658 -31.56 46.05 0.23
CA LYS A 658 -32.32 46.87 -0.75
C LYS A 658 -33.83 46.67 -0.54
N ASN A 659 -34.52 46.05 -1.43
CA ASN A 659 -35.96 45.91 -1.47
C ASN A 659 -36.42 44.52 -1.01
N ARG A 660 -37.54 44.50 -0.26
CA ARG A 660 -38.30 43.27 -0.01
C ARG A 660 -39.71 43.42 -0.59
N THR A 661 -40.09 42.49 -1.44
CA THR A 661 -41.45 42.42 -1.97
C THR A 661 -42.11 41.15 -1.47
N LEU A 662 -43.35 41.29 -0.96
CA LEU A 662 -44.19 40.12 -0.59
C LEU A 662 -45.51 40.26 -1.34
N ASN A 663 -45.87 39.20 -2.09
CA ASN A 663 -47.13 39.15 -2.82
C ASN A 663 -47.89 37.90 -2.39
N VAL A 664 -48.98 38.11 -1.64
CA VAL A 664 -49.87 37.05 -1.14
C VAL A 664 -51.19 37.18 -1.89
N LYS A 665 -51.55 36.11 -2.65
CA LYS A 665 -52.78 36.17 -3.48
C LYS A 665 -54.07 35.99 -2.69
N GLU A 666 -54.03 35.34 -1.57
CA GLU A 666 -55.20 35.04 -0.75
C GLU A 666 -55.09 35.74 0.59
N THR A 667 -54.61 35.13 1.65
CA THR A 667 -54.62 35.66 2.98
C THR A 667 -53.24 35.71 3.60
N GLU A 668 -52.84 36.85 4.14
CA GLU A 668 -51.72 36.97 5.07
C GLU A 668 -52.25 37.10 6.50
N SER A 669 -51.76 36.25 7.40
CA SER A 669 -52.07 36.34 8.82
C SER A 669 -50.78 36.52 9.63
N THR A 670 -50.75 37.54 10.48
CA THR A 670 -49.62 37.79 11.37
C THR A 670 -50.08 37.86 12.83
N THR A 671 -49.56 36.93 13.67
CA THR A 671 -49.87 36.94 15.10
C THR A 671 -48.57 37.24 15.86
N VAL A 672 -48.59 38.25 16.73
CA VAL A 672 -47.46 38.68 17.56
C VAL A 672 -47.85 38.63 19.02
N GLY A 673 -47.26 37.71 19.79
CA GLY A 673 -47.62 37.47 21.18
C GLY A 673 -47.30 38.59 22.18
N LYS A 674 -46.30 39.43 21.90
CA LYS A 674 -45.89 40.47 22.84
C LYS A 674 -45.92 41.87 22.23
N GLY A 675 -45.15 42.17 21.25
CA GLY A 675 -45.06 43.49 20.66
C GLY A 675 -44.59 43.49 19.23
N ARG A 676 -45.05 44.48 18.44
CA ARG A 676 -44.59 44.74 17.07
C ARG A 676 -44.15 46.17 16.96
N SER A 677 -42.95 46.41 16.45
CA SER A 677 -42.52 47.78 16.13
C SER A 677 -42.25 47.83 14.63
N VAL A 678 -42.65 48.89 13.99
CA VAL A 678 -42.32 49.21 12.59
C VAL A 678 -41.74 50.63 12.60
N THR A 679 -40.51 50.78 12.10
CA THR A 679 -39.86 52.08 11.95
C THR A 679 -39.50 52.29 10.48
N ILE A 680 -39.94 53.37 9.90
CA ILE A 680 -39.57 53.79 8.56
C ILE A 680 -38.79 55.10 8.73
N SER A 681 -37.50 55.09 8.45
CA SER A 681 -36.64 56.26 8.65
C SER A 681 -36.84 57.32 7.56
N GLU A 682 -37.12 56.88 6.36
CA GLU A 682 -37.34 57.72 5.21
C GLU A 682 -38.48 57.17 4.33
N GLY A 683 -39.37 57.97 3.81
CA GLY A 683 -40.46 57.54 2.97
C GLY A 683 -41.80 57.31 3.71
N ASN A 684 -42.73 56.61 3.10
CA ASN A 684 -44.13 56.48 3.59
C ASN A 684 -44.48 55.04 3.99
N ASP A 685 -45.25 54.88 5.03
CA ASP A 685 -46.05 53.65 5.33
C ASP A 685 -47.46 53.82 4.71
N VAL A 686 -47.70 53.12 3.62
CA VAL A 686 -48.99 53.19 2.89
C VAL A 686 -49.78 51.92 3.11
N LYS A 687 -50.91 51.99 3.68
CA LYS A 687 -51.87 50.87 3.85
C LYS A 687 -53.12 51.16 2.98
N GLY A 688 -53.34 50.33 1.98
CA GLY A 688 -54.50 50.43 1.10
C GLY A 688 -55.37 49.18 1.16
N VAL A 689 -56.68 49.35 1.31
CA VAL A 689 -57.69 48.26 1.17
C VAL A 689 -58.58 48.69 0.03
N ASN A 690 -58.40 48.08 -1.15
CA ASN A 690 -59.17 48.46 -2.35
C ASN A 690 -60.66 48.06 -2.31
N SER A 691 -60.92 46.97 -1.60
CA SER A 691 -62.22 46.38 -1.44
C SER A 691 -62.32 45.72 -0.07
N GLY A 692 -63.29 46.09 0.76
CA GLY A 692 -63.41 45.59 2.13
C GLY A 692 -63.04 46.64 3.17
N ASP A 693 -62.95 46.25 4.40
CA ASP A 693 -62.75 47.13 5.56
C ASP A 693 -61.30 47.07 6.07
N LEU A 694 -60.79 48.25 6.51
CA LEU A 694 -59.59 48.30 7.35
C LEU A 694 -60.08 48.35 8.81
N ILE A 695 -59.97 47.26 9.53
CA ILE A 695 -60.40 47.19 10.96
C ILE A 695 -59.18 47.24 11.86
N GLU A 696 -59.08 48.19 12.76
CA GLU A 696 -58.06 48.28 13.76
C GLU A 696 -58.71 48.30 15.17
N ILE A 697 -58.41 47.31 16.00
CA ILE A 697 -58.96 47.18 17.35
C ILE A 697 -57.78 47.32 18.34
N VAL A 698 -57.84 48.35 19.18
CA VAL A 698 -56.87 48.65 20.20
C VAL A 698 -57.53 48.68 21.59
N SER A 699 -57.17 47.72 22.46
CA SER A 699 -57.73 47.67 23.83
C SER A 699 -57.15 48.78 24.76
N GLY A 700 -56.02 49.34 24.41
CA GLY A 700 -55.33 50.41 25.10
C GLY A 700 -55.51 51.75 24.37
N THR A 701 -54.50 52.60 24.41
CA THR A 701 -54.49 53.88 23.74
C THR A 701 -53.90 53.72 22.30
N ARG A 702 -54.61 54.30 21.34
CA ARG A 702 -54.05 54.60 20.01
C ARG A 702 -53.57 56.09 20.06
N HIS A 703 -52.23 56.22 19.93
CA HIS A 703 -51.60 57.54 19.86
C HIS A 703 -51.18 57.80 18.41
N ALA A 704 -51.45 58.99 17.91
CA ALA A 704 -50.99 59.47 16.61
C ALA A 704 -50.32 60.82 16.85
N ASP A 705 -49.01 60.92 16.58
CA ASP A 705 -48.25 62.16 16.65
C ASP A 705 -47.76 62.48 15.25
N ALA A 706 -48.25 63.58 14.69
CA ALA A 706 -47.98 63.94 13.32
C ALA A 706 -48.25 65.46 13.17
N ASN A 707 -47.58 66.12 12.24
CA ASN A 707 -47.85 67.52 11.88
C ASN A 707 -49.28 67.69 11.38
N VAL A 708 -49.84 66.69 10.72
CA VAL A 708 -51.24 66.69 10.24
C VAL A 708 -51.83 65.29 10.36
N VAL A 709 -52.99 65.15 10.95
CA VAL A 709 -53.81 63.93 10.89
C VAL A 709 -55.03 64.21 10.06
N ALA A 710 -55.08 63.67 8.85
CA ALA A 710 -56.23 63.88 7.97
C ALA A 710 -57.05 62.58 7.85
N PHE A 711 -58.35 62.71 7.94
CA PHE A 711 -59.32 61.65 7.67
C PHE A 711 -60.23 62.06 6.53
N ASP A 712 -60.07 61.41 5.39
CA ASP A 712 -60.93 61.69 4.22
C ASP A 712 -61.89 60.52 4.00
N ALA A 713 -63.12 60.68 4.28
CA ALA A 713 -64.19 59.70 4.21
C ALA A 713 -65.23 60.11 3.16
N LYS A 714 -65.41 59.23 2.14
CA LYS A 714 -66.34 59.51 1.03
C LYS A 714 -67.82 59.61 1.46
N THR A 715 -68.17 58.92 2.52
CA THR A 715 -69.60 58.85 3.00
C THR A 715 -69.74 59.35 4.42
N GLN A 716 -68.99 58.84 5.36
CA GLN A 716 -69.07 59.12 6.76
C GLN A 716 -67.79 58.94 7.50
N LEU A 717 -67.40 59.92 8.38
CA LEU A 717 -66.43 59.73 9.42
C LEU A 717 -67.19 59.76 10.78
N SER A 718 -66.97 58.71 11.59
CA SER A 718 -67.57 58.66 12.91
C SER A 718 -66.48 58.39 13.95
N LEU A 719 -66.41 59.24 14.99
CA LEU A 719 -65.59 58.99 16.20
C LEU A 719 -66.58 58.75 17.35
N GLN A 720 -66.48 57.59 17.99
CA GLN A 720 -67.44 57.18 19.02
C GLN A 720 -66.73 56.78 20.31
N VAL A 721 -67.24 57.27 21.45
CA VAL A 721 -66.77 56.90 22.80
C VAL A 721 -67.98 56.31 23.55
N GLY A 722 -67.92 55.03 23.87
CA GLY A 722 -69.04 54.34 24.47
C GLY A 722 -70.24 54.27 23.50
N LYS A 723 -71.49 54.20 24.12
CA LYS A 723 -72.71 54.10 23.32
C LYS A 723 -73.32 55.44 22.95
N ASP A 724 -73.05 56.45 23.75
CA ASP A 724 -73.83 57.67 23.79
C ASP A 724 -73.03 58.94 23.43
N THR A 725 -71.75 58.85 23.12
CA THR A 725 -70.91 59.99 22.73
C THR A 725 -70.26 59.74 21.37
N SER A 726 -70.48 60.61 20.40
CA SER A 726 -69.89 60.47 19.07
C SER A 726 -69.72 61.83 18.37
N ILE A 727 -68.76 61.89 17.49
CA ILE A 727 -68.63 62.85 16.43
C ILE A 727 -68.88 62.17 15.14
N THR A 728 -69.86 62.56 14.38
CA THR A 728 -70.17 61.95 13.05
C THR A 728 -70.13 63.09 12.02
N MET A 729 -69.39 62.92 11.00
CA MET A 729 -69.28 63.84 9.85
C MET A 729 -69.77 63.10 8.60
N VAL A 730 -70.70 63.69 7.90
CA VAL A 730 -71.21 63.25 6.60
C VAL A 730 -71.09 64.43 5.63
N ASP A 731 -71.32 64.17 4.34
CA ASP A 731 -71.29 65.32 3.42
C ASP A 731 -72.28 66.42 3.80
N GLY A 732 -71.73 67.59 3.98
CA GLY A 732 -72.50 68.80 4.36
C GLY A 732 -72.97 68.87 5.83
N ALA A 733 -72.62 67.89 6.72
CA ALA A 733 -72.98 68.01 8.11
C ALA A 733 -71.98 67.40 9.11
N ILE A 734 -71.80 68.01 10.25
CA ILE A 734 -71.08 67.50 11.43
C ILE A 734 -72.03 67.38 12.61
N THR A 735 -72.10 66.20 13.18
CA THR A 735 -72.92 65.97 14.41
C THR A 735 -71.99 65.58 15.56
N PHE A 736 -72.11 66.38 16.68
CA PHE A 736 -71.54 66.05 17.96
C PHE A 736 -72.68 65.54 18.83
N MET A 737 -72.52 64.43 19.50
CA MET A 737 -73.49 63.82 20.35
C MET A 737 -72.85 63.42 21.69
N ALA A 738 -73.51 63.71 22.80
CA ALA A 738 -73.12 63.26 24.12
C ALA A 738 -74.45 62.94 24.89
N GLY A 739 -74.77 61.69 25.03
CA GLY A 739 -76.07 61.24 25.58
C GLY A 739 -77.23 61.79 24.74
N SER A 740 -78.09 62.43 25.42
CA SER A 740 -79.31 63.07 24.79
C SER A 740 -78.99 64.48 24.23
N SER A 741 -77.81 65.02 24.44
CA SER A 741 -77.38 66.33 23.92
C SER A 741 -76.67 66.13 22.56
N LYS A 742 -77.05 67.09 21.65
CA LYS A 742 -76.59 66.96 20.28
C LYS A 742 -76.32 68.35 19.69
N ILE A 743 -75.18 68.47 18.98
CA ILE A 743 -74.95 69.66 18.16
C ILE A 743 -74.84 69.16 16.70
N ILE A 744 -75.59 69.74 15.83
CA ILE A 744 -75.59 69.37 14.43
C ILE A 744 -75.18 70.69 13.70
N MET A 745 -74.16 70.63 12.93
CA MET A 745 -73.67 71.65 12.05
C MET A 745 -73.94 71.24 10.61
N THR A 746 -74.74 71.96 9.88
CA THR A 746 -74.93 71.73 8.45
C THR A 746 -74.41 72.89 7.67
N ARG A 747 -74.51 72.88 6.32
CA ARG A 747 -74.15 74.01 5.50
C ARG A 747 -75.02 75.21 5.74
N GLU A 748 -76.23 75.04 6.27
CA GLU A 748 -77.26 76.09 6.38
C GLU A 748 -77.46 76.61 7.83
N GLN A 749 -77.19 75.68 8.82
CA GLN A 749 -77.45 75.99 10.21
C GLN A 749 -76.66 75.20 11.20
N ILE A 750 -76.52 75.70 12.41
CA ILE A 750 -76.05 74.96 13.58
C ILE A 750 -77.29 74.80 14.53
N VAL A 751 -77.59 73.56 14.85
CA VAL A 751 -78.66 73.20 15.76
C VAL A 751 -78.07 72.53 16.99
N ALA A 752 -78.29 73.12 18.15
CA ALA A 752 -77.93 72.47 19.43
C ALA A 752 -79.24 72.02 20.12
N MET A 753 -79.25 70.78 20.59
CA MET A 753 -80.38 70.12 21.27
C MET A 753 -79.86 69.52 22.57
N SER A 754 -80.65 69.72 23.65
CA SER A 754 -80.40 69.07 24.92
C SER A 754 -81.66 68.89 25.70
N ASN A 755 -81.76 67.83 26.48
CA ASN A 755 -82.92 67.67 27.41
C ASN A 755 -82.73 68.52 28.63
N GLY A 756 -81.66 69.25 28.79
CA GLY A 756 -81.40 70.26 29.87
C GLY A 756 -81.06 71.62 29.27
N ASN A 757 -80.39 72.45 30.04
CA ASN A 757 -79.99 73.77 29.60
C ASN A 757 -78.86 73.72 28.54
N ILE A 758 -78.89 74.58 27.56
CA ILE A 758 -77.81 74.92 26.69
C ILE A 758 -77.19 76.23 27.23
N LEU A 759 -75.97 76.11 27.76
CA LEU A 759 -75.25 77.26 28.27
C LEU A 759 -74.18 77.70 27.21
N MET A 760 -74.28 78.91 26.81
CA MET A 760 -73.26 79.57 25.94
C MET A 760 -72.57 80.68 26.75
N GLU A 761 -71.32 80.53 27.09
CA GLU A 761 -70.56 81.59 27.79
C GLU A 761 -69.44 82.14 26.81
N SER A 762 -69.47 83.38 26.59
CA SER A 762 -68.43 84.03 25.79
C SER A 762 -68.40 85.54 26.13
N ALA A 763 -67.26 86.16 25.99
CA ALA A 763 -67.12 87.63 26.12
C ALA A 763 -67.98 88.41 25.07
N TYR A 764 -68.30 87.73 23.98
CA TYR A 764 -69.11 88.22 22.87
C TYR A 764 -69.89 87.01 22.23
N ILE A 765 -71.20 87.08 22.22
CA ILE A 765 -72.08 86.19 21.53
C ILE A 765 -72.77 86.99 20.41
N GLY A 766 -72.25 86.96 19.24
CA GLY A 766 -72.93 87.57 18.00
C GLY A 766 -73.92 86.58 17.45
N LEU A 767 -75.25 86.86 17.52
CA LEU A 767 -76.25 86.10 16.74
C LEU A 767 -76.46 86.88 15.47
N ASN A 768 -76.45 86.24 14.36
CA ASN A 768 -76.67 86.85 13.03
C ASN A 768 -78.19 87.26 12.93
N ASP A 769 -78.44 88.54 13.09
CA ASP A 769 -79.77 89.12 13.01
C ASP A 769 -80.12 89.72 11.65
N GLY A 770 -79.46 89.36 10.65
CA GLY A 770 -79.80 89.55 9.20
C GLY A 770 -79.88 91.09 8.76
N ALA A 771 -79.09 91.98 9.30
CA ALA A 771 -78.99 93.35 8.76
C ALA A 771 -77.71 93.52 7.87
N ALA A 772 -77.91 93.64 6.61
CA ALA A 772 -76.90 94.11 5.73
C ALA A 772 -76.54 95.59 5.88
N SER A 773 -75.30 95.92 6.18
CA SER A 773 -74.81 97.29 5.97
C SER A 773 -73.47 97.29 5.31
N ASN A 774 -73.47 97.99 4.18
CA ASN A 774 -72.27 98.30 3.39
C ASN A 774 -71.30 99.22 4.18
N GLY A 775 -69.99 99.00 3.98
CA GLY A 775 -69.02 99.97 4.49
C GLY A 775 -67.54 99.52 4.30
N GLU A 776 -66.99 100.10 3.31
CA GLU A 776 -65.57 100.53 3.13
C GLU A 776 -64.35 99.64 3.40
N SER A 777 -63.58 99.62 2.32
CA SER A 777 -62.22 99.20 2.21
C SER A 777 -61.23 100.02 3.00
N ALA A 778 -60.29 99.38 3.69
CA ALA A 778 -59.02 99.98 4.06
C ALA A 778 -57.87 99.06 3.63
N SER A 779 -57.07 99.58 2.82
CA SER A 779 -55.82 99.09 2.34
C SER A 779 -54.76 99.14 3.43
N GLY A 780 -53.88 98.23 3.38
CA GLY A 780 -52.69 98.18 4.22
C GLY A 780 -51.77 96.99 4.04
N GLU A 781 -50.94 97.19 3.16
CA GLU A 781 -49.54 96.81 3.04
C GLU A 781 -49.00 95.43 3.50
N SER A 782 -48.39 94.80 2.56
CA SER A 782 -47.31 93.81 2.75
C SER A 782 -45.99 94.47 3.15
N PRO A 783 -45.10 93.80 3.74
CA PRO A 783 -43.73 93.70 3.29
C PRO A 783 -43.23 92.32 3.08
N SER A 784 -42.84 92.21 1.87
CA SER A 784 -41.58 91.70 1.26
C SER A 784 -40.61 90.87 2.12
N GLU A 785 -40.30 89.70 1.57
CA GLU A 785 -38.98 89.12 1.35
C GLU A 785 -37.82 89.43 2.33
N GLU A 786 -37.23 88.36 2.83
CA GLU A 786 -35.80 88.21 2.53
C GLU A 786 -35.36 86.71 2.73
N SER A 787 -34.64 86.29 1.76
CA SER A 787 -33.87 85.09 1.68
C SER A 787 -32.64 85.14 2.56
N THR A 788 -32.19 84.00 2.99
CA THR A 788 -30.79 83.45 2.83
C THR A 788 -30.65 82.06 3.42
N SER A 789 -30.31 81.16 2.65
CA SER A 789 -29.12 80.27 2.56
C SER A 789 -28.41 79.94 3.89
N GLU A 790 -28.43 78.78 4.36
CA GLU A 790 -27.27 77.79 4.38
C GLU A 790 -27.79 76.40 4.59
#